data_22d8846bb2b62452c5f4c2a6cec7b68a
#
_entry.id   22d8846bb2b62452c5f4c2a6cec7b68a
#
_cell.length_a   1.000
_cell.length_b   1.000
_cell.length_c   1.000
_cell.angle_alpha   90.00
_cell.angle_beta   90.00
_cell.angle_gamma   90.00
#
_symmetry.space_group_name_H-M   'P 1'
#
loop_
_entity.id
_entity.type
_entity.pdbx_description
1 polymer ?
#
loop_
_entity_poly.entity_id
_entity_poly.type
_entity_poly.pdbx_seq_one_letter_code
_entity_poly.pdbx_strand_id
1 'polypeptide(L)'
;MELNVEKYINNEIRIPEKNKLIPLFEAISNSILANAKNIVINIEYKNEPKINNDFHSNIIENIIISDDGIGFNDENFQSFNTAYASNKKNGKGKGRFFFLKACKECLVESVYLSKDEEKRKRVFKFSLDEIGVHKISNEIEVSKNMGTVVKLNKFYENFYFKFEISEIATLVLNSFLLEIMGNKELNIILKDNYKNEISLRKEYENKIKNGLTKREFSINDVSFEIFYIFLEAVQNLKKSKVIFTAQRRAVNENDLENIDKIFGNKIKDKILKVYVSSEYLDEIVSSNRDSFLTDKTLFSKFNENISIEKIEKELIKVLKEDLKEDLKEIEETRNNKLNKYFQNSINLSDKFIYDRFKEDILANIIGNEQDKSIEKIFDEKRREIRRETEAQIKNINFENENYKEKVKEIKDKIDTSLHVALVDYVIQRKAILELYSKILKGQEKYTEKKTGIKKEYTYELEKEVHNLIFPMKATSDEIDYNNHNLWLIDESLAFQSFISSDLELKNFIKNSDSEDRPDLLLFSEYDLEDNLDSITLIELKRPEVDVSKRDEKPHDQVMRYVKQLRKGELTLKGKTINTTESTRYYCYILLDLNKKNQEVFVDEAYTPLRENRGYIFYHPTYKMYVTVLDYRELKKDAERRNKIFFEKLGINK
;
A
#
# COMPACT_ATOMS: atom_id res chain seq x y z
N MET A 1 49.13 -15.44 -10.73
CA MET A 1 47.83 -15.64 -10.09
C MET A 1 46.89 -16.16 -11.16
N GLU A 2 46.62 -17.45 -11.16
CA GLU A 2 45.67 -18.04 -12.11
C GLU A 2 44.25 -17.76 -11.64
N LEU A 3 43.41 -17.21 -12.53
CA LEU A 3 42.02 -16.98 -12.25
C LEU A 3 41.26 -18.31 -12.36
N ASN A 4 40.70 -18.80 -11.26
CA ASN A 4 39.80 -19.95 -11.33
C ASN A 4 38.45 -19.50 -11.89
N VAL A 5 38.24 -19.73 -13.18
CA VAL A 5 37.07 -19.29 -13.95
C VAL A 5 35.75 -19.83 -13.36
N GLU A 6 35.75 -21.06 -12.88
CA GLU A 6 34.58 -21.70 -12.27
C GLU A 6 34.15 -20.97 -10.97
N LYS A 7 35.12 -20.74 -10.05
CA LYS A 7 34.82 -19.97 -8.82
C LYS A 7 34.35 -18.57 -9.13
N TYR A 8 34.96 -17.93 -10.11
CA TYR A 8 34.57 -16.60 -10.53
C TYR A 8 33.12 -16.58 -11.03
N ILE A 9 32.76 -17.48 -11.96
CA ILE A 9 31.39 -17.53 -12.52
C ILE A 9 30.37 -17.85 -11.43
N ASN A 10 30.69 -18.75 -10.52
CA ASN A 10 29.74 -19.11 -9.45
C ASN A 10 29.50 -17.99 -8.45
N ASN A 11 30.49 -17.20 -8.13
CA ASN A 11 30.39 -16.14 -7.11
C ASN A 11 29.95 -14.79 -7.67
N GLU A 12 30.44 -14.41 -8.86
CA GLU A 12 30.32 -13.07 -9.40
C GLU A 12 29.27 -12.92 -10.51
N ILE A 13 28.93 -14.03 -11.19
CA ILE A 13 27.95 -13.97 -12.29
C ILE A 13 26.60 -14.46 -11.77
N ARG A 14 25.63 -13.54 -11.78
CA ARG A 14 24.24 -13.83 -11.39
C ARG A 14 23.33 -13.62 -12.58
N ILE A 15 22.45 -14.58 -12.85
CA ILE A 15 21.35 -14.46 -13.83
C ILE A 15 20.06 -14.48 -13.00
N PRO A 16 19.32 -13.38 -12.97
CA PRO A 16 18.03 -13.33 -12.26
C PRO A 16 17.03 -14.32 -12.90
N GLU A 17 16.20 -14.96 -12.09
CA GLU A 17 15.16 -15.89 -12.59
C GLU A 17 14.22 -15.25 -13.60
N LYS A 18 13.95 -13.95 -13.43
CA LYS A 18 13.10 -13.16 -14.34
C LYS A 18 13.73 -12.90 -15.72
N ASN A 19 15.05 -13.12 -15.87
CA ASN A 19 15.77 -12.77 -17.11
C ASN A 19 16.73 -13.88 -17.57
N LYS A 20 16.20 -15.08 -17.71
CA LYS A 20 16.98 -16.25 -18.17
C LYS A 20 17.55 -16.14 -19.60
N LEU A 21 17.06 -15.17 -20.40
CA LEU A 21 17.53 -14.91 -21.76
C LEU A 21 18.77 -14.00 -21.83
N ILE A 22 19.38 -13.58 -20.73
CA ILE A 22 20.61 -12.77 -20.73
C ILE A 22 21.70 -13.35 -21.64
N PRO A 23 21.99 -14.67 -21.66
CA PRO A 23 23.00 -15.22 -22.58
C PRO A 23 22.67 -14.95 -24.05
N LEU A 24 21.40 -15.11 -24.44
CA LEU A 24 20.96 -14.77 -25.79
C LEU A 24 21.14 -13.28 -26.10
N PHE A 25 20.75 -12.39 -25.16
CA PHE A 25 20.89 -10.95 -25.33
C PHE A 25 22.37 -10.54 -25.45
N GLU A 26 23.27 -11.17 -24.71
CA GLU A 26 24.71 -10.91 -24.83
C GLU A 26 25.26 -11.37 -26.20
N ALA A 27 24.80 -12.51 -26.71
CA ALA A 27 25.21 -12.97 -28.05
C ALA A 27 24.73 -12.00 -29.13
N ILE A 28 23.46 -11.58 -29.10
CA ILE A 28 22.92 -10.56 -30.03
C ILE A 28 23.70 -9.24 -29.94
N SER A 29 23.98 -8.75 -28.71
CA SER A 29 24.79 -7.55 -28.52
C SER A 29 26.18 -7.68 -29.13
N ASN A 30 26.81 -8.83 -29.01
CA ASN A 30 28.13 -9.09 -29.60
C ASN A 30 28.07 -9.06 -31.12
N SER A 31 27.03 -9.64 -31.72
CA SER A 31 26.80 -9.59 -33.17
C SER A 31 26.57 -8.16 -33.67
N ILE A 32 25.74 -7.36 -32.99
CA ILE A 32 25.52 -5.95 -33.31
C ILE A 32 26.84 -5.15 -33.23
N LEU A 33 27.61 -5.38 -32.17
CA LEU A 33 28.92 -4.71 -31.98
C LEU A 33 29.99 -5.18 -32.99
N ALA A 34 29.80 -6.35 -33.61
CA ALA A 34 30.60 -6.82 -34.72
C ALA A 34 30.12 -6.27 -36.10
N ASN A 35 29.22 -5.26 -36.08
CA ASN A 35 28.62 -4.64 -37.27
C ASN A 35 27.81 -5.60 -38.14
N ALA A 36 27.20 -6.64 -37.54
CA ALA A 36 26.34 -7.53 -38.27
C ALA A 36 25.06 -6.82 -38.76
N LYS A 37 24.66 -7.11 -39.99
CA LYS A 37 23.41 -6.65 -40.57
C LYS A 37 22.31 -7.69 -40.48
N ASN A 38 22.70 -8.96 -40.52
CA ASN A 38 21.79 -10.10 -40.37
C ASN A 38 22.21 -10.97 -39.21
N ILE A 39 21.27 -11.19 -38.27
CA ILE A 39 21.43 -12.07 -37.13
C ILE A 39 20.31 -13.10 -37.18
N VAL A 40 20.69 -14.38 -37.30
CA VAL A 40 19.72 -15.50 -37.31
C VAL A 40 19.86 -16.29 -36.02
N ILE A 41 18.76 -16.44 -35.29
CA ILE A 41 18.67 -17.16 -34.04
C ILE A 41 17.84 -18.42 -34.27
N ASN A 42 18.49 -19.58 -34.23
CA ASN A 42 17.79 -20.86 -34.29
C ASN A 42 17.59 -21.40 -32.87
N ILE A 43 16.37 -21.66 -32.50
CA ILE A 43 15.95 -22.21 -31.22
C ILE A 43 15.60 -23.67 -31.43
N GLU A 44 16.32 -24.56 -30.78
CA GLU A 44 16.07 -25.99 -30.84
C GLU A 44 15.35 -26.42 -29.56
N TYR A 45 14.10 -26.83 -29.71
CA TYR A 45 13.30 -27.39 -28.62
C TYR A 45 13.53 -28.89 -28.48
N LYS A 46 13.47 -29.39 -27.24
CA LYS A 46 13.56 -30.82 -26.94
C LYS A 46 12.48 -31.60 -27.67
N ASN A 47 12.87 -32.70 -28.28
CA ASN A 47 11.95 -33.67 -28.83
C ASN A 47 11.38 -34.54 -27.69
N GLU A 48 10.20 -34.18 -27.17
CA GLU A 48 9.45 -35.04 -26.26
C GLU A 48 8.53 -35.97 -27.01
N PRO A 49 8.38 -37.26 -26.59
CA PRO A 49 7.44 -38.17 -27.23
C PRO A 49 6.02 -37.63 -27.07
N LYS A 50 5.29 -37.56 -28.18
CA LYS A 50 3.92 -37.03 -28.25
C LYS A 50 2.98 -37.89 -27.41
N ILE A 51 2.41 -37.32 -26.35
CA ILE A 51 1.34 -37.97 -25.59
C ILE A 51 -0.04 -37.63 -26.17
N ASN A 52 -0.18 -36.50 -26.85
CA ASN A 52 -1.37 -36.12 -27.69
C ASN A 52 -0.90 -35.26 -28.86
N ASN A 53 -1.58 -35.35 -29.99
CA ASN A 53 -1.14 -34.84 -31.30
C ASN A 53 -0.93 -33.33 -31.44
N ASP A 54 -1.17 -32.51 -30.43
CA ASP A 54 -1.23 -31.04 -30.57
C ASP A 54 -0.23 -30.23 -29.69
N PHE A 55 0.62 -30.88 -28.87
CA PHE A 55 1.57 -30.13 -28.02
C PHE A 55 3.01 -30.37 -28.46
N HIS A 56 3.68 -29.29 -28.92
CA HIS A 56 5.12 -29.25 -29.10
C HIS A 56 5.81 -28.94 -27.74
N SER A 57 6.99 -29.54 -27.50
CA SER A 57 7.80 -29.12 -26.34
C SER A 57 8.25 -27.68 -26.53
N ASN A 58 8.08 -26.86 -25.49
CA ASN A 58 8.60 -25.49 -25.44
C ASN A 58 9.86 -25.38 -24.55
N ILE A 59 10.48 -26.51 -24.20
CA ILE A 59 11.73 -26.56 -23.46
C ILE A 59 12.88 -26.40 -24.46
N ILE A 60 13.66 -25.32 -24.26
CA ILE A 60 14.78 -25.03 -25.13
C ILE A 60 15.96 -25.98 -24.78
N GLU A 61 16.49 -26.68 -25.78
CA GLU A 61 17.65 -27.54 -25.67
C GLU A 61 18.94 -26.85 -26.08
N ASN A 62 18.93 -26.16 -27.22
CA ASN A 62 20.06 -25.40 -27.73
C ASN A 62 19.59 -24.08 -28.34
N ILE A 63 20.50 -23.09 -28.34
CA ILE A 63 20.32 -21.85 -29.08
C ILE A 63 21.55 -21.62 -29.96
N ILE A 64 21.31 -21.42 -31.25
CA ILE A 64 22.37 -21.15 -32.24
C ILE A 64 22.17 -19.77 -32.78
N ILE A 65 23.16 -18.90 -32.60
CA ILE A 65 23.15 -17.52 -33.09
C ILE A 65 24.18 -17.40 -34.21
N SER A 66 23.74 -16.99 -35.39
CA SER A 66 24.59 -16.81 -36.58
C SER A 66 24.51 -15.35 -37.04
N ASP A 67 25.65 -14.71 -37.29
CA ASP A 67 25.73 -13.33 -37.77
C ASP A 67 26.67 -13.20 -38.96
N ASP A 68 26.52 -12.10 -39.72
CA ASP A 68 27.36 -11.72 -40.85
C ASP A 68 28.36 -10.59 -40.50
N GLY A 69 28.74 -10.48 -39.21
CA GLY A 69 29.66 -9.44 -38.74
C GLY A 69 31.12 -9.72 -39.10
N ILE A 70 32.02 -8.85 -38.57
CA ILE A 70 33.48 -8.92 -38.88
C ILE A 70 34.19 -10.18 -38.35
N GLY A 71 33.52 -10.94 -37.50
CA GLY A 71 34.03 -12.16 -36.92
C GLY A 71 35.07 -11.98 -35.79
N PHE A 72 35.62 -13.12 -35.34
CA PHE A 72 36.65 -13.17 -34.31
C PHE A 72 38.06 -13.04 -34.93
N ASN A 73 38.37 -11.82 -35.43
CA ASN A 73 39.74 -11.48 -35.83
C ASN A 73 40.68 -11.58 -34.62
N ASP A 74 42.00 -11.39 -34.83
CA ASP A 74 42.97 -11.57 -33.76
C ASP A 74 42.75 -10.65 -32.56
N GLU A 75 42.30 -9.43 -32.76
CA GLU A 75 42.00 -8.44 -31.68
C GLU A 75 40.78 -8.85 -30.90
N ASN A 76 39.71 -9.21 -31.59
CA ASN A 76 38.47 -9.69 -30.97
C ASN A 76 38.68 -11.00 -30.20
N PHE A 77 39.47 -11.91 -30.75
CA PHE A 77 39.79 -13.17 -30.12
C PHE A 77 40.66 -12.96 -28.88
N GLN A 78 41.69 -12.12 -28.96
CA GLN A 78 42.53 -11.79 -27.81
C GLN A 78 41.72 -11.14 -26.71
N SER A 79 40.86 -10.18 -27.05
CA SER A 79 39.93 -9.55 -26.09
C SER A 79 38.96 -10.57 -25.47
N PHE A 80 38.44 -11.53 -26.24
CA PHE A 80 37.60 -12.60 -25.71
C PHE A 80 38.37 -13.55 -24.80
N ASN A 81 39.59 -13.86 -25.07
CA ASN A 81 40.41 -14.80 -24.30
C ASN A 81 41.09 -14.18 -23.06
N THR A 82 41.06 -12.87 -22.92
CA THR A 82 41.61 -12.15 -21.76
C THR A 82 40.50 -11.71 -20.80
N ALA A 83 40.50 -12.21 -19.56
CA ALA A 83 39.52 -11.86 -18.57
C ALA A 83 39.46 -10.33 -18.34
N TYR A 84 38.26 -9.76 -18.28
CA TYR A 84 38.02 -8.32 -18.13
C TYR A 84 38.53 -7.42 -19.28
N ALA A 85 39.17 -7.99 -20.29
CA ALA A 85 39.53 -7.19 -21.46
C ALA A 85 38.34 -6.90 -22.34
N SER A 86 38.29 -5.68 -22.86
CA SER A 86 37.34 -5.24 -23.88
C SER A 86 38.07 -4.27 -24.81
N ASN A 87 38.10 -4.59 -26.10
CA ASN A 87 38.54 -3.66 -27.14
C ASN A 87 37.45 -2.68 -27.58
N LYS A 88 36.30 -2.72 -26.92
CA LYS A 88 35.10 -1.90 -27.20
C LYS A 88 35.04 -0.72 -26.26
N LYS A 89 34.68 0.48 -26.77
CA LYS A 89 34.72 1.78 -26.09
C LYS A 89 34.02 1.79 -24.73
N ASN A 90 33.04 0.89 -24.47
CA ASN A 90 32.31 0.78 -23.20
C ASN A 90 32.09 -0.70 -22.78
N GLY A 91 32.90 -1.61 -23.30
CA GLY A 91 32.80 -3.02 -23.00
C GLY A 91 33.35 -3.36 -21.62
N LYS A 92 32.62 -4.09 -20.81
CA LYS A 92 33.04 -4.48 -19.44
C LYS A 92 33.66 -5.88 -19.37
N GLY A 93 33.76 -6.58 -20.51
CA GLY A 93 34.44 -7.88 -20.64
C GLY A 93 33.80 -9.05 -19.89
N LYS A 94 32.58 -8.90 -19.36
CA LYS A 94 31.90 -9.94 -18.56
C LYS A 94 30.84 -10.74 -19.33
N GLY A 95 30.34 -10.23 -20.46
CA GLY A 95 29.19 -10.82 -21.17
C GLY A 95 29.34 -12.31 -21.52
N ARG A 96 30.55 -12.74 -21.93
CA ARG A 96 30.82 -14.13 -22.26
C ARG A 96 30.66 -15.13 -21.11
N PHE A 97 30.79 -14.67 -19.86
CA PHE A 97 30.64 -15.53 -18.70
C PHE A 97 29.19 -15.91 -18.42
N PHE A 98 28.21 -15.14 -18.96
CA PHE A 98 26.82 -15.54 -18.90
C PHE A 98 26.54 -16.81 -19.72
N PHE A 99 27.31 -17.06 -20.80
CA PHE A 99 27.21 -18.31 -21.55
C PHE A 99 27.49 -19.50 -20.66
N LEU A 100 28.63 -19.46 -19.96
CA LEU A 100 29.03 -20.55 -19.07
C LEU A 100 28.20 -20.66 -17.79
N LYS A 101 27.55 -19.59 -17.38
CA LYS A 101 26.60 -19.64 -16.27
C LYS A 101 25.32 -20.36 -16.65
N ALA A 102 24.92 -20.33 -17.93
CA ALA A 102 23.68 -20.90 -18.40
C ALA A 102 23.86 -22.31 -19.04
N CYS A 103 24.95 -22.56 -19.73
CA CYS A 103 25.18 -23.83 -20.44
C CYS A 103 26.58 -24.42 -20.17
N LYS A 104 26.66 -25.74 -20.36
CA LYS A 104 27.91 -26.49 -20.10
C LYS A 104 29.00 -26.19 -21.12
N GLU A 105 28.62 -25.86 -22.35
CA GLU A 105 29.55 -25.56 -23.42
C GLU A 105 29.00 -24.50 -24.40
N CYS A 106 29.94 -23.64 -24.82
CA CYS A 106 29.69 -22.69 -25.90
C CYS A 106 30.68 -23.01 -27.02
N LEU A 107 30.18 -23.30 -28.21
CA LEU A 107 31.00 -23.54 -29.41
C LEU A 107 30.95 -22.32 -30.31
N VAL A 108 32.07 -21.84 -30.75
CA VAL A 108 32.20 -20.70 -31.64
C VAL A 108 32.93 -21.11 -32.91
N GLU A 109 32.30 -20.82 -34.04
CA GLU A 109 32.88 -20.91 -35.39
C GLU A 109 32.79 -19.52 -36.02
N SER A 110 33.90 -18.97 -36.46
CA SER A 110 33.95 -17.63 -37.01
C SER A 110 34.87 -17.57 -38.24
N VAL A 111 34.33 -16.92 -39.30
CA VAL A 111 35.10 -16.59 -40.51
C VAL A 111 35.36 -15.07 -40.48
N TYR A 112 36.63 -14.73 -40.56
CA TYR A 112 37.09 -13.34 -40.43
C TYR A 112 38.20 -13.01 -41.46
N LEU A 113 38.45 -11.73 -41.68
CA LEU A 113 39.56 -11.24 -42.50
C LEU A 113 40.79 -11.07 -41.60
N SER A 114 41.89 -11.72 -41.90
CA SER A 114 43.18 -11.55 -41.22
C SER A 114 43.85 -10.22 -41.59
N LYS A 115 44.91 -9.87 -40.87
CA LYS A 115 45.70 -8.68 -41.22
C LYS A 115 46.37 -8.76 -42.60
N ASP A 116 46.53 -9.96 -43.10
CA ASP A 116 47.10 -10.23 -44.45
C ASP A 116 46.01 -10.25 -45.54
N GLU A 117 44.78 -9.79 -45.22
CA GLU A 117 43.61 -9.77 -46.10
C GLU A 117 43.16 -11.20 -46.53
N GLU A 118 43.60 -12.24 -45.87
CA GLU A 118 43.12 -13.61 -46.09
C GLU A 118 41.90 -13.91 -45.26
N LYS A 119 40.93 -14.62 -45.82
CA LYS A 119 39.83 -15.18 -45.07
C LYS A 119 40.31 -16.39 -44.29
N ARG A 120 40.11 -16.36 -42.99
CA ARG A 120 40.43 -17.46 -42.05
C ARG A 120 39.21 -17.86 -41.27
N LYS A 121 39.14 -19.18 -40.98
CA LYS A 121 38.14 -19.78 -40.12
C LYS A 121 38.78 -20.13 -38.79
N ARG A 122 38.19 -19.60 -37.69
CA ARG A 122 38.55 -19.92 -36.33
C ARG A 122 37.42 -20.68 -35.64
N VAL A 123 37.79 -21.83 -35.06
CA VAL A 123 36.86 -22.64 -34.25
C VAL A 123 37.45 -22.80 -32.87
N PHE A 124 36.64 -22.59 -31.84
CA PHE A 124 37.05 -22.83 -30.47
C PHE A 124 35.88 -23.23 -29.59
N LYS A 125 36.19 -23.88 -28.48
CA LYS A 125 35.23 -24.26 -27.44
C LYS A 125 35.49 -23.41 -26.20
N PHE A 126 34.42 -22.95 -25.56
CA PHE A 126 34.44 -22.24 -24.31
C PHE A 126 33.55 -22.99 -23.31
N SER A 127 34.14 -23.56 -22.23
CA SER A 127 33.47 -24.41 -21.24
C SER A 127 34.10 -24.29 -19.85
N LEU A 128 33.37 -24.72 -18.82
CA LEU A 128 33.83 -24.74 -17.43
C LEU A 128 34.71 -25.94 -17.11
N ASP A 129 34.61 -27.04 -17.89
CA ASP A 129 35.34 -28.29 -17.66
C ASP A 129 36.85 -28.12 -17.85
N GLU A 130 37.27 -27.11 -18.63
CA GLU A 130 38.62 -26.71 -18.88
C GLU A 130 38.77 -25.21 -18.67
N ILE A 131 39.92 -24.75 -18.20
CA ILE A 131 40.10 -23.32 -17.87
C ILE A 131 40.11 -22.48 -19.15
N GLY A 132 38.93 -21.86 -19.46
CA GLY A 132 38.80 -20.89 -20.53
C GLY A 132 38.57 -21.49 -21.93
N VAL A 133 39.21 -20.90 -22.91
CA VAL A 133 39.08 -21.25 -24.34
C VAL A 133 40.03 -22.36 -24.71
N HIS A 134 39.54 -23.40 -25.37
CA HIS A 134 40.36 -24.57 -25.79
C HIS A 134 39.86 -25.13 -27.12
N LYS A 135 40.57 -26.16 -27.64
CA LYS A 135 40.32 -26.78 -28.95
C LYS A 135 40.27 -25.76 -30.09
N ILE A 136 41.28 -24.88 -30.10
CA ILE A 136 41.38 -23.82 -31.09
C ILE A 136 41.92 -24.40 -32.40
N SER A 137 41.19 -24.23 -33.51
CA SER A 137 41.70 -24.43 -34.88
C SER A 137 41.66 -23.09 -35.63
N ASN A 138 42.58 -22.93 -36.53
CA ASN A 138 42.67 -21.73 -37.38
C ASN A 138 43.11 -22.17 -38.79
N GLU A 139 42.20 -22.12 -39.74
CA GLU A 139 42.39 -22.65 -41.09
C GLU A 139 42.09 -21.56 -42.11
N ILE A 140 42.65 -21.67 -43.30
CA ILE A 140 42.28 -20.79 -44.43
C ILE A 140 40.90 -21.20 -44.93
N GLU A 141 39.99 -20.20 -45.08
CA GLU A 141 38.62 -20.45 -45.56
C GLU A 141 38.37 -19.65 -46.83
N VAL A 142 38.12 -20.33 -47.92
CA VAL A 142 37.95 -19.68 -49.25
C VAL A 142 36.49 -19.52 -49.63
N SER A 143 35.62 -20.39 -49.12
CA SER A 143 34.24 -20.58 -49.63
C SER A 143 33.15 -19.89 -48.85
N LYS A 144 33.38 -19.54 -47.57
CA LYS A 144 32.35 -18.97 -46.70
C LYS A 144 32.41 -17.43 -46.60
N ASN A 145 31.26 -16.83 -46.38
CA ASN A 145 31.15 -15.40 -46.06
C ASN A 145 31.68 -15.15 -44.63
N MET A 146 32.12 -13.93 -44.34
CA MET A 146 32.47 -13.50 -42.99
C MET A 146 31.26 -13.63 -42.07
N GLY A 147 31.55 -13.84 -40.78
CA GLY A 147 30.51 -13.90 -39.75
C GLY A 147 30.86 -14.87 -38.62
N THR A 148 29.96 -15.00 -37.67
CA THR A 148 30.16 -15.85 -36.50
C THR A 148 28.94 -16.72 -36.24
N VAL A 149 29.17 -17.95 -35.82
CA VAL A 149 28.19 -18.88 -35.28
C VAL A 149 28.52 -19.18 -33.84
N VAL A 150 27.65 -18.84 -32.91
CA VAL A 150 27.74 -19.15 -31.48
C VAL A 150 26.68 -20.19 -31.15
N LYS A 151 27.10 -21.35 -30.64
CA LYS A 151 26.18 -22.41 -30.21
C LYS A 151 26.22 -22.54 -28.70
N LEU A 152 25.09 -22.27 -28.03
CA LEU A 152 24.88 -22.48 -26.62
C LEU A 152 24.23 -23.84 -26.41
N ASN A 153 25.01 -24.83 -25.95
CA ASN A 153 24.57 -26.21 -25.89
C ASN A 153 24.48 -26.72 -24.44
N LYS A 154 23.57 -27.65 -24.19
CA LYS A 154 23.44 -28.35 -22.92
C LYS A 154 23.21 -27.37 -21.76
N PHE A 155 22.10 -26.65 -21.79
CA PHE A 155 21.71 -25.80 -20.68
C PHE A 155 21.65 -26.59 -19.37
N TYR A 156 22.02 -25.97 -18.24
CA TYR A 156 21.87 -26.58 -16.93
C TYR A 156 20.39 -26.71 -16.56
N GLU A 157 20.00 -27.70 -15.76
CA GLU A 157 18.60 -27.97 -15.41
C GLU A 157 17.88 -26.80 -14.77
N ASN A 158 18.57 -26.02 -13.94
CA ASN A 158 18.08 -24.78 -13.34
C ASN A 158 17.89 -23.64 -14.36
N PHE A 159 18.37 -23.82 -15.59
CA PHE A 159 18.23 -22.90 -16.72
C PHE A 159 17.24 -23.39 -17.78
N TYR A 160 16.55 -24.50 -17.58
CA TYR A 160 15.46 -24.88 -18.48
C TYR A 160 14.39 -23.79 -18.49
N PHE A 161 14.14 -23.23 -19.68
CA PHE A 161 13.05 -22.28 -19.87
C PHE A 161 12.01 -22.87 -20.80
N LYS A 162 10.76 -22.51 -20.51
CA LYS A 162 9.61 -22.82 -21.35
C LYS A 162 9.16 -21.50 -21.98
N PHE A 163 9.56 -21.25 -23.21
CA PHE A 163 9.16 -20.08 -23.97
C PHE A 163 8.76 -20.49 -25.38
N GLU A 164 7.67 -19.93 -25.85
CA GLU A 164 7.30 -19.97 -27.26
C GLU A 164 8.23 -19.03 -28.06
N ILE A 165 8.49 -19.34 -29.33
CA ILE A 165 9.32 -18.50 -30.20
C ILE A 165 8.78 -17.07 -30.30
N SER A 166 7.45 -16.89 -30.29
CA SER A 166 6.76 -15.60 -30.30
C SER A 166 7.05 -14.77 -29.04
N GLU A 167 7.13 -15.44 -27.88
CA GLU A 167 7.49 -14.81 -26.62
C GLU A 167 8.95 -14.34 -26.62
N ILE A 168 9.86 -15.19 -27.09
CA ILE A 168 11.27 -14.83 -27.23
C ILE A 168 11.43 -13.68 -28.21
N ALA A 169 10.75 -13.71 -29.36
CA ALA A 169 10.77 -12.63 -30.35
C ALA A 169 10.31 -11.30 -29.72
N THR A 170 9.25 -11.33 -28.94
CA THR A 170 8.74 -10.15 -28.23
C THR A 170 9.74 -9.61 -27.20
N LEU A 171 10.40 -10.49 -26.41
CA LEU A 171 11.41 -10.08 -25.42
C LEU A 171 12.66 -9.52 -26.10
N VAL A 172 13.14 -10.15 -27.19
CA VAL A 172 14.26 -9.64 -27.98
C VAL A 172 13.94 -8.28 -28.61
N LEU A 173 12.76 -8.15 -29.24
CA LEU A 173 12.31 -6.90 -29.85
C LEU A 173 12.25 -5.77 -28.82
N ASN A 174 11.71 -6.04 -27.64
CA ASN A 174 11.65 -5.06 -26.55
C ASN A 174 13.04 -4.64 -26.07
N SER A 175 13.97 -5.58 -25.95
CA SER A 175 15.32 -5.31 -25.47
C SER A 175 16.20 -4.55 -26.46
N PHE A 176 15.96 -4.74 -27.76
CA PHE A 176 16.75 -4.15 -28.84
C PHE A 176 15.96 -3.16 -29.71
N LEU A 177 14.82 -2.66 -29.23
CA LEU A 177 13.96 -1.76 -30.01
C LEU A 177 14.70 -0.56 -30.53
N LEU A 178 15.50 0.12 -29.70
CA LEU A 178 16.25 1.31 -30.08
C LEU A 178 17.35 1.01 -31.09
N GLU A 179 17.97 -0.17 -31.02
CA GLU A 179 18.95 -0.61 -32.02
C GLU A 179 18.28 -0.89 -33.38
N ILE A 180 17.15 -1.64 -33.36
CA ILE A 180 16.37 -1.94 -34.55
C ILE A 180 15.86 -0.64 -35.19
N MET A 181 15.40 0.31 -34.39
CA MET A 181 14.94 1.61 -34.84
C MET A 181 16.06 2.44 -35.48
N GLY A 182 17.21 2.52 -34.79
CA GLY A 182 18.36 3.36 -35.24
C GLY A 182 19.13 2.79 -36.41
N ASN A 183 19.19 1.47 -36.56
CA ASN A 183 19.89 0.81 -37.67
C ASN A 183 18.90 0.16 -38.66
N LYS A 184 18.63 0.84 -39.77
CA LYS A 184 17.68 0.36 -40.78
C LYS A 184 18.11 -0.94 -41.45
N GLU A 185 19.39 -1.25 -41.47
CA GLU A 185 19.95 -2.45 -42.11
C GLU A 185 19.93 -3.66 -41.17
N LEU A 186 19.80 -3.46 -39.85
CA LEU A 186 19.77 -4.56 -38.89
C LEU A 186 18.50 -5.39 -39.03
N ASN A 187 18.66 -6.66 -39.31
CA ASN A 187 17.60 -7.66 -39.39
C ASN A 187 17.89 -8.83 -38.46
N ILE A 188 17.05 -9.03 -37.44
CA ILE A 188 17.14 -10.15 -36.50
C ILE A 188 16.00 -11.11 -36.82
N ILE A 189 16.31 -12.38 -37.11
CA ILE A 189 15.36 -13.42 -37.47
C ILE A 189 15.46 -14.55 -36.47
N LEU A 190 14.32 -14.91 -35.88
CA LEU A 190 14.20 -16.10 -35.05
C LEU A 190 13.61 -17.24 -35.88
N LYS A 191 14.16 -18.44 -35.72
CA LYS A 191 13.68 -19.67 -36.30
C LYS A 191 13.62 -20.77 -35.25
N ASP A 192 12.77 -21.76 -35.46
CA ASP A 192 12.73 -22.94 -34.62
C ASP A 192 12.76 -24.25 -35.43
N ASN A 193 12.92 -25.37 -34.72
CA ASN A 193 12.87 -26.71 -35.36
C ASN A 193 11.49 -27.16 -35.79
N TYR A 194 10.44 -26.36 -35.50
CA TYR A 194 9.05 -26.57 -36.00
C TYR A 194 8.74 -25.75 -37.25
N LYS A 195 9.75 -25.10 -37.86
CA LYS A 195 9.66 -24.27 -39.06
C LYS A 195 8.98 -22.92 -38.88
N ASN A 196 8.82 -22.45 -37.66
CA ASN A 196 8.38 -21.09 -37.44
C ASN A 196 9.54 -20.12 -37.73
N GLU A 197 9.21 -18.96 -38.30
CA GLU A 197 10.16 -17.89 -38.59
C GLU A 197 9.53 -16.53 -38.28
N ILE A 198 10.24 -15.70 -37.49
CA ILE A 198 9.80 -14.37 -37.09
C ILE A 198 10.92 -13.38 -37.38
N SER A 199 10.69 -12.37 -38.24
CA SER A 199 11.59 -11.26 -38.48
C SER A 199 11.23 -10.09 -37.59
N LEU A 200 12.14 -9.68 -36.67
CA LEU A 200 11.89 -8.56 -35.76
C LEU A 200 11.80 -7.23 -36.50
N ARG A 201 12.48 -7.08 -37.63
CA ARG A 201 12.34 -5.90 -38.49
C ARG A 201 10.91 -5.76 -39.02
N LYS A 202 10.31 -6.83 -39.49
CA LYS A 202 8.92 -6.84 -39.97
C LYS A 202 7.95 -6.56 -38.83
N GLU A 203 8.18 -7.17 -37.64
CA GLU A 203 7.37 -6.91 -36.45
C GLU A 203 7.44 -5.42 -36.04
N TYR A 204 8.62 -4.83 -36.04
CA TYR A 204 8.80 -3.41 -35.78
C TYR A 204 8.05 -2.52 -36.78
N GLU A 205 8.24 -2.78 -38.08
CA GLU A 205 7.64 -1.95 -39.14
C GLU A 205 6.11 -2.02 -39.17
N ASN A 206 5.56 -3.22 -38.93
CA ASN A 206 4.13 -3.44 -39.00
C ASN A 206 3.38 -3.01 -37.73
N LYS A 207 3.96 -3.23 -36.54
CA LYS A 207 3.23 -3.09 -35.27
C LYS A 207 3.68 -1.89 -34.42
N ILE A 208 4.91 -1.41 -34.60
CA ILE A 208 5.52 -0.46 -33.66
C ILE A 208 5.78 0.90 -34.29
N LYS A 209 6.40 0.94 -35.47
CA LYS A 209 6.95 2.14 -36.09
C LYS A 209 5.98 3.32 -36.18
N ASN A 210 4.74 3.06 -36.59
CA ASN A 210 3.72 4.09 -36.82
C ASN A 210 3.10 4.64 -35.52
N GLY A 211 3.25 3.93 -34.42
CA GLY A 211 2.72 4.32 -33.11
C GLY A 211 3.77 4.88 -32.15
N LEU A 212 5.04 4.89 -32.56
CA LEU A 212 6.14 5.31 -31.70
C LEU A 212 6.26 6.84 -31.68
N THR A 213 6.21 7.42 -30.50
CA THR A 213 6.39 8.87 -30.28
C THR A 213 7.74 9.13 -29.64
N LYS A 214 8.47 10.15 -30.13
CA LYS A 214 9.72 10.61 -29.54
C LYS A 214 9.50 11.93 -28.81
N ARG A 215 10.09 12.06 -27.61
CA ARG A 215 10.19 13.30 -26.81
C ARG A 215 11.57 13.40 -26.18
N GLU A 216 11.89 14.58 -25.70
CA GLU A 216 13.15 14.87 -25.00
C GLU A 216 12.87 15.72 -23.77
N PHE A 217 13.66 15.53 -22.73
CA PHE A 217 13.69 16.39 -21.56
C PHE A 217 15.11 16.51 -21.02
N SER A 218 15.37 17.53 -20.21
CA SER A 218 16.68 17.70 -19.60
C SER A 218 16.54 17.87 -18.09
N ILE A 219 17.50 17.30 -17.37
CA ILE A 219 17.67 17.52 -15.94
C ILE A 219 19.04 18.15 -15.79
N ASN A 220 19.06 19.40 -15.32
CA ASN A 220 20.24 20.21 -15.34
C ASN A 220 20.76 20.26 -16.81
N ASP A 221 22.01 19.98 -17.07
CA ASP A 221 22.59 20.01 -18.43
C ASP A 221 22.59 18.63 -19.12
N VAL A 222 21.94 17.63 -18.54
CA VAL A 222 21.87 16.26 -19.08
C VAL A 222 20.58 16.06 -19.85
N SER A 223 20.68 15.69 -21.12
CA SER A 223 19.53 15.39 -21.99
C SER A 223 19.14 13.91 -21.92
N PHE A 224 17.83 13.66 -21.91
CA PHE A 224 17.22 12.35 -21.96
C PHE A 224 16.26 12.27 -23.13
N GLU A 225 16.39 11.23 -23.96
CA GLU A 225 15.45 10.90 -25.02
C GLU A 225 14.41 9.91 -24.50
N ILE A 226 13.15 10.14 -24.85
CA ILE A 226 12.03 9.26 -24.52
C ILE A 226 11.44 8.74 -25.82
N PHE A 227 11.19 7.44 -25.87
CA PHE A 227 10.42 6.80 -26.93
C PHE A 227 9.27 6.04 -26.27
N TYR A 228 8.03 6.35 -26.63
CA TYR A 228 6.89 5.64 -26.06
C TYR A 228 5.89 5.19 -27.11
N ILE A 229 5.19 4.10 -26.78
CA ILE A 229 4.21 3.46 -27.67
C ILE A 229 3.09 2.79 -26.85
N PHE A 230 1.89 2.83 -27.42
CA PHE A 230 0.74 2.07 -26.94
C PHE A 230 0.66 0.73 -27.68
N LEU A 231 0.68 -0.36 -26.92
CA LEU A 231 0.60 -1.73 -27.43
C LEU A 231 -0.64 -2.43 -26.89
N GLU A 232 -1.18 -3.38 -27.65
CA GLU A 232 -2.24 -4.23 -27.16
C GLU A 232 -1.73 -5.15 -26.04
N ALA A 233 -2.53 -5.33 -24.98
CA ALA A 233 -2.17 -6.21 -23.88
C ALA A 233 -2.25 -7.67 -24.32
N VAL A 234 -1.12 -8.38 -24.32
CA VAL A 234 -1.03 -9.83 -24.55
C VAL A 234 -0.67 -10.56 -23.26
N GLN A 235 -0.82 -11.90 -23.23
CA GLN A 235 -0.72 -12.70 -22.00
C GLN A 235 0.49 -12.37 -21.10
N ASN A 236 1.64 -12.02 -21.68
CA ASN A 236 2.88 -11.71 -20.95
C ASN A 236 3.19 -10.20 -20.82
N LEU A 237 2.32 -9.33 -21.35
CA LEU A 237 2.46 -7.88 -21.34
C LEU A 237 1.16 -7.26 -20.86
N LYS A 238 0.94 -7.29 -19.52
CA LYS A 238 -0.33 -6.85 -18.92
C LYS A 238 -0.24 -5.48 -18.24
N LYS A 239 0.97 -4.92 -18.11
CA LYS A 239 1.22 -3.67 -17.38
C LYS A 239 2.02 -2.69 -18.22
N SER A 240 1.74 -1.41 -18.05
CA SER A 240 2.57 -0.34 -18.58
C SER A 240 3.95 -0.36 -17.92
N LYS A 241 5.03 -0.10 -18.68
CA LYS A 241 6.41 -0.20 -18.19
C LYS A 241 7.28 0.95 -18.70
N VAL A 242 8.19 1.41 -17.85
CA VAL A 242 9.33 2.19 -18.27
C VAL A 242 10.58 1.33 -18.34
N ILE A 243 11.30 1.45 -19.41
CA ILE A 243 12.50 0.70 -19.72
C ILE A 243 13.65 1.68 -19.85
N PHE A 244 14.54 1.69 -18.86
CA PHE A 244 15.77 2.45 -18.96
C PHE A 244 16.77 1.68 -19.83
N THR A 245 17.37 2.40 -20.78
CA THR A 245 18.32 1.80 -21.72
C THR A 245 19.72 2.35 -21.50
N ALA A 246 20.72 1.51 -21.71
CA ALA A 246 22.10 1.91 -21.82
C ALA A 246 22.71 1.30 -23.07
N GLN A 247 23.42 2.11 -23.83
CA GLN A 247 23.98 1.72 -25.14
C GLN A 247 22.86 1.14 -26.05
N ARG A 248 21.71 1.83 -26.07
CA ARG A 248 20.50 1.49 -26.82
C ARG A 248 19.87 0.12 -26.51
N ARG A 249 20.31 -0.53 -25.42
CA ARG A 249 19.76 -1.81 -24.93
C ARG A 249 19.04 -1.60 -23.60
N ALA A 250 17.94 -2.29 -23.41
CA ALA A 250 17.26 -2.35 -22.12
C ALA A 250 18.19 -2.92 -21.04
N VAL A 251 18.33 -2.20 -19.92
CA VAL A 251 19.19 -2.60 -18.79
C VAL A 251 18.39 -3.34 -17.73
N ASN A 252 17.27 -2.78 -17.36
CA ASN A 252 16.36 -3.40 -16.42
C ASN A 252 14.93 -2.99 -16.78
N GLU A 253 14.06 -3.97 -16.83
CA GLU A 253 12.63 -3.71 -16.86
C GLU A 253 12.17 -3.49 -15.41
N ASN A 254 12.41 -2.33 -14.85
CA ASN A 254 11.81 -1.98 -13.59
C ASN A 254 10.30 -1.84 -13.82
N ASP A 255 9.54 -2.63 -13.11
CA ASP A 255 8.14 -2.33 -12.87
C ASP A 255 8.13 -1.01 -12.10
N LEU A 256 8.09 0.10 -12.82
CA LEU A 256 7.90 1.39 -12.22
C LEU A 256 6.46 1.42 -11.75
N GLU A 257 6.27 1.04 -10.49
CA GLU A 257 4.98 1.09 -9.80
C GLU A 257 4.27 2.42 -10.00
N ASN A 258 5.04 3.50 -10.21
CA ASN A 258 4.51 4.85 -10.38
C ASN A 258 3.83 5.07 -11.74
N ILE A 259 4.26 4.43 -12.82
CA ILE A 259 3.59 4.59 -14.13
C ILE A 259 2.27 3.87 -14.17
N ASP A 260 2.20 2.66 -13.66
CA ASP A 260 0.93 1.94 -13.54
C ASP A 260 -0.06 2.67 -12.63
N LYS A 261 0.43 3.36 -11.60
CA LYS A 261 -0.39 4.17 -10.71
C LYS A 261 -0.97 5.40 -11.41
N ILE A 262 -0.19 6.08 -12.22
CA ILE A 262 -0.58 7.34 -12.87
C ILE A 262 -1.40 7.08 -14.12
N PHE A 263 -0.94 6.18 -14.97
CA PHE A 263 -1.55 5.89 -16.27
C PHE A 263 -2.51 4.71 -16.25
N GLY A 264 -2.64 4.00 -15.10
CA GLY A 264 -3.38 2.76 -14.99
C GLY A 264 -2.66 1.60 -15.70
N ASN A 265 -3.15 0.38 -15.47
CA ASN A 265 -2.58 -0.79 -16.15
C ASN A 265 -2.80 -0.72 -17.68
N LYS A 266 -3.83 0.00 -18.12
CA LYS A 266 -4.17 0.18 -19.53
C LYS A 266 -4.78 1.56 -19.77
N ILE A 267 -4.33 2.20 -20.83
CA ILE A 267 -4.96 3.39 -21.41
C ILE A 267 -5.72 2.95 -22.64
N LYS A 268 -7.04 3.12 -22.68
CA LYS A 268 -7.89 2.68 -23.82
C LYS A 268 -7.64 1.22 -24.21
N ASP A 269 -7.58 0.31 -23.20
CA ASP A 269 -7.26 -1.12 -23.36
C ASP A 269 -5.85 -1.45 -23.88
N LYS A 270 -4.99 -0.45 -24.01
CA LYS A 270 -3.58 -0.59 -24.41
C LYS A 270 -2.65 -0.35 -23.24
N ILE A 271 -1.49 -1.02 -23.27
CA ILE A 271 -0.40 -0.78 -22.32
C ILE A 271 0.57 0.26 -22.88
N LEU A 272 1.08 1.13 -22.02
CA LEU A 272 2.09 2.11 -22.36
C LEU A 272 3.48 1.54 -22.11
N LYS A 273 4.34 1.51 -23.15
CA LYS A 273 5.77 1.25 -23.02
C LYS A 273 6.56 2.51 -23.28
N VAL A 274 7.47 2.81 -22.37
CA VAL A 274 8.33 4.00 -22.43
C VAL A 274 9.79 3.54 -22.34
N TYR A 275 10.60 3.98 -23.29
CA TYR A 275 12.03 3.77 -23.30
C TYR A 275 12.72 5.09 -23.01
N VAL A 276 13.66 5.09 -22.07
CA VAL A 276 14.46 6.26 -21.71
C VAL A 276 15.92 5.98 -22.03
N SER A 277 16.54 6.87 -22.81
CA SER A 277 17.92 6.76 -23.26
C SER A 277 18.68 8.06 -22.98
N SER A 278 19.95 7.96 -22.57
CA SER A 278 20.82 9.11 -22.33
C SER A 278 22.29 8.66 -22.29
N GLU A 279 23.22 9.53 -22.68
CA GLU A 279 24.65 9.28 -22.46
C GLU A 279 25.00 9.12 -20.98
N TYR A 280 24.27 9.79 -20.08
CA TYR A 280 24.40 9.62 -18.65
C TYR A 280 24.08 8.18 -18.20
N LEU A 281 22.99 7.60 -18.70
CA LEU A 281 22.64 6.21 -18.40
C LEU A 281 23.67 5.21 -18.95
N ASP A 282 24.27 5.52 -20.09
CA ASP A 282 25.35 4.72 -20.68
C ASP A 282 26.58 4.63 -19.77
N GLU A 283 26.89 5.71 -19.04
CA GLU A 283 28.03 5.78 -18.13
C GLU A 283 27.77 5.08 -16.79
N ILE A 284 26.57 5.26 -16.20
CA ILE A 284 26.26 4.76 -14.86
C ILE A 284 25.75 3.32 -14.82
N VAL A 285 25.61 2.65 -15.97
CA VAL A 285 25.15 1.27 -16.01
C VAL A 285 26.13 0.32 -15.29
N SER A 286 25.60 -0.62 -14.49
CA SER A 286 26.37 -1.62 -13.77
C SER A 286 27.20 -2.50 -14.70
N SER A 287 28.23 -3.17 -14.17
CA SER A 287 29.06 -4.08 -14.96
C SER A 287 28.29 -5.30 -15.47
N ASN A 288 27.24 -5.69 -14.78
CA ASN A 288 26.37 -6.81 -15.17
C ASN A 288 25.21 -6.36 -16.06
N ARG A 289 25.05 -5.03 -16.27
CA ARG A 289 23.96 -4.43 -17.04
C ARG A 289 22.57 -4.82 -16.51
N ASP A 290 22.46 -4.93 -15.20
CA ASP A 290 21.24 -5.29 -14.49
C ASP A 290 20.69 -4.16 -13.62
N SER A 291 21.47 -3.07 -13.49
CA SER A 291 21.13 -1.93 -12.63
C SER A 291 21.92 -0.69 -13.03
N PHE A 292 21.58 0.46 -12.44
CA PHE A 292 22.31 1.71 -12.56
C PHE A 292 22.98 2.07 -11.24
N LEU A 293 24.23 2.52 -11.30
CA LEU A 293 25.06 2.86 -10.14
C LEU A 293 24.99 4.37 -9.88
N THR A 294 24.03 4.78 -9.09
CA THR A 294 23.77 6.21 -8.79
C THR A 294 24.75 6.83 -7.78
N ASP A 295 25.51 5.99 -7.03
CA ASP A 295 26.41 6.47 -5.95
C ASP A 295 27.87 6.71 -6.38
N LYS A 296 28.22 6.51 -7.65
CA LYS A 296 29.60 6.64 -8.12
C LYS A 296 29.87 7.92 -8.88
N THR A 297 30.19 8.99 -8.15
CA THR A 297 30.59 10.29 -8.68
C THR A 297 32.04 10.41 -9.15
N LEU A 298 32.90 9.43 -8.90
CA LEU A 298 34.37 9.60 -9.02
C LEU A 298 34.91 9.61 -10.45
N PHE A 299 34.13 9.25 -11.48
CA PHE A 299 34.59 9.17 -12.89
C PHE A 299 33.54 9.55 -13.94
N SER A 300 32.45 10.19 -13.57
CA SER A 300 31.41 10.64 -14.51
C SER A 300 31.86 11.93 -15.21
N LYS A 301 31.62 12.03 -16.53
CA LYS A 301 31.75 13.29 -17.28
C LYS A 301 30.76 14.35 -16.80
N PHE A 302 29.73 13.92 -16.11
CA PHE A 302 28.65 14.74 -15.56
C PHE A 302 28.96 15.07 -14.11
N ASN A 303 29.02 16.34 -13.78
CA ASN A 303 29.38 16.85 -12.45
C ASN A 303 28.28 16.64 -11.40
N GLU A 304 27.14 16.00 -11.76
CA GLU A 304 26.00 15.86 -10.89
C GLU A 304 25.46 14.42 -10.85
N ASN A 305 25.12 13.98 -9.65
CA ASN A 305 24.40 12.73 -9.42
C ASN A 305 22.89 12.93 -9.67
N ILE A 306 22.39 12.36 -10.76
CA ILE A 306 20.96 12.33 -11.06
C ILE A 306 20.43 10.96 -10.66
N SER A 307 19.56 10.90 -9.63
CA SER A 307 18.95 9.64 -9.22
C SER A 307 17.90 9.17 -10.25
N ILE A 308 17.70 7.86 -10.34
CA ILE A 308 16.65 7.29 -11.20
C ILE A 308 15.28 7.85 -10.84
N GLU A 309 14.98 8.05 -9.55
CA GLU A 309 13.73 8.67 -9.09
C GLU A 309 13.53 10.10 -9.63
N LYS A 310 14.60 10.89 -9.74
CA LYS A 310 14.52 12.24 -10.31
C LYS A 310 14.23 12.19 -11.81
N ILE A 311 14.84 11.23 -12.53
CA ILE A 311 14.57 10.99 -13.95
C ILE A 311 13.11 10.57 -14.13
N GLU A 312 12.60 9.68 -13.31
CA GLU A 312 11.20 9.22 -13.32
C GLU A 312 10.21 10.37 -13.09
N LYS A 313 10.48 11.25 -12.13
CA LYS A 313 9.61 12.40 -11.86
C LYS A 313 9.50 13.35 -13.07
N GLU A 314 10.60 13.64 -13.71
CA GLU A 314 10.58 14.52 -14.91
C GLU A 314 9.95 13.81 -16.11
N LEU A 315 10.25 12.54 -16.33
CA LEU A 315 9.59 11.69 -17.32
C LEU A 315 8.07 11.72 -17.17
N ILE A 316 7.56 11.54 -15.94
CA ILE A 316 6.13 11.54 -15.65
C ILE A 316 5.49 12.89 -16.00
N LYS A 317 6.17 14.01 -15.75
CA LYS A 317 5.65 15.34 -16.13
C LYS A 317 5.48 15.44 -17.63
N VAL A 318 6.52 15.08 -18.41
CA VAL A 318 6.48 15.11 -19.86
C VAL A 318 5.37 14.22 -20.42
N LEU A 319 5.22 13.00 -19.89
CA LEU A 319 4.17 12.08 -20.32
C LEU A 319 2.77 12.58 -19.95
N LYS A 320 2.59 13.20 -18.78
CA LYS A 320 1.31 13.79 -18.38
C LYS A 320 0.88 14.94 -19.30
N GLU A 321 1.82 15.78 -19.69
CA GLU A 321 1.53 16.87 -20.63
C GLU A 321 1.16 16.33 -22.02
N ASP A 322 1.92 15.39 -22.52
CA ASP A 322 1.76 14.82 -23.86
C ASP A 322 0.49 13.95 -24.00
N LEU A 323 0.13 13.22 -22.93
CA LEU A 323 -1.02 12.33 -22.89
C LEU A 323 -2.23 12.93 -22.15
N LYS A 324 -2.27 14.25 -22.02
CA LYS A 324 -3.31 14.96 -21.24
C LYS A 324 -4.73 14.59 -21.65
N GLU A 325 -5.00 14.49 -22.95
CA GLU A 325 -6.32 14.14 -23.45
C GLU A 325 -6.70 12.67 -23.14
N ASP A 326 -5.73 11.76 -23.26
CA ASP A 326 -5.94 10.34 -22.95
C ASP A 326 -6.13 10.11 -21.44
N LEU A 327 -5.50 10.92 -20.60
CA LEU A 327 -5.63 10.84 -19.14
C LEU A 327 -6.93 11.44 -18.62
N LYS A 328 -7.52 12.41 -19.31
CA LYS A 328 -8.74 13.11 -18.90
C LYS A 328 -9.92 12.14 -18.67
N GLU A 329 -10.14 11.21 -19.56
CA GLU A 329 -11.20 10.20 -19.42
C GLU A 329 -10.98 9.27 -18.22
N ILE A 330 -9.71 8.91 -17.96
CA ILE A 330 -9.33 8.09 -16.80
C ILE A 330 -9.55 8.88 -15.52
N GLU A 331 -9.14 10.14 -15.47
CA GLU A 331 -9.32 11.01 -14.30
C GLU A 331 -10.82 11.25 -14.01
N GLU A 332 -11.63 11.49 -15.03
CA GLU A 332 -13.09 11.62 -14.87
C GLU A 332 -13.71 10.34 -14.30
N THR A 333 -13.32 9.17 -14.79
CA THR A 333 -13.81 7.88 -14.28
C THR A 333 -13.41 7.68 -12.81
N ARG A 334 -12.17 7.97 -12.44
CA ARG A 334 -11.67 7.89 -11.07
C ARG A 334 -12.38 8.86 -10.14
N ASN A 335 -12.54 10.11 -10.57
CA ASN A 335 -13.25 11.14 -9.80
C ASN A 335 -14.72 10.78 -9.60
N ASN A 336 -15.40 10.27 -10.61
CA ASN A 336 -16.79 9.82 -10.50
C ASN A 336 -16.94 8.66 -9.52
N LYS A 337 -16.01 7.72 -9.51
CA LYS A 337 -16.00 6.60 -8.56
C LYS A 337 -15.78 7.09 -7.13
N LEU A 338 -14.81 7.98 -6.91
CA LEU A 338 -14.55 8.57 -5.60
C LEU A 338 -15.70 9.42 -5.10
N ASN A 339 -16.33 10.20 -5.96
CA ASN A 339 -17.49 11.00 -5.58
C ASN A 339 -18.65 10.11 -5.08
N LYS A 340 -18.89 8.97 -5.72
CA LYS A 340 -19.87 7.98 -5.24
C LYS A 340 -19.46 7.39 -3.89
N TYR A 341 -18.18 7.04 -3.73
CA TYR A 341 -17.64 6.52 -2.49
C TYR A 341 -17.83 7.51 -1.32
N PHE A 342 -17.55 8.79 -1.53
CA PHE A 342 -17.72 9.83 -0.49
C PHE A 342 -19.17 10.22 -0.20
N GLN A 343 -20.16 9.77 -0.97
CA GLN A 343 -21.57 9.94 -0.63
C GLN A 343 -21.97 9.17 0.63
N ASN A 344 -21.23 8.12 0.97
CA ASN A 344 -21.42 7.40 2.22
C ASN A 344 -20.76 8.18 3.37
N SER A 345 -21.55 8.51 4.41
CA SER A 345 -21.05 9.25 5.58
C SER A 345 -19.93 8.57 6.33
N ILE A 346 -19.82 7.24 6.25
CA ILE A 346 -18.74 6.45 6.87
C ILE A 346 -17.38 6.81 6.28
N ASN A 347 -17.36 7.23 5.03
CA ASN A 347 -16.11 7.48 4.28
C ASN A 347 -15.69 8.97 4.31
N LEU A 348 -16.29 9.79 5.16
CA LEU A 348 -15.99 11.22 5.21
C LEU A 348 -14.57 11.54 5.70
N SER A 349 -14.01 10.72 6.58
CA SER A 349 -12.61 10.87 7.01
C SER A 349 -11.63 10.68 5.84
N ASP A 350 -11.97 9.80 4.90
CA ASP A 350 -11.18 9.55 3.69
C ASP A 350 -11.16 10.77 2.76
N LYS A 351 -12.24 11.56 2.74
CA LYS A 351 -12.30 12.77 1.95
C LYS A 351 -11.25 13.80 2.38
N PHE A 352 -10.95 13.92 3.68
CA PHE A 352 -9.89 14.81 4.18
C PHE A 352 -8.51 14.37 3.72
N ILE A 353 -8.27 13.06 3.67
CA ILE A 353 -7.02 12.51 3.13
C ILE A 353 -6.95 12.78 1.63
N TYR A 354 -8.05 12.56 0.91
CA TYR A 354 -8.12 12.80 -0.53
C TYR A 354 -7.85 14.26 -0.89
N ASP A 355 -8.47 15.22 -0.21
CA ASP A 355 -8.32 16.64 -0.50
C ASP A 355 -6.85 17.09 -0.35
N ARG A 356 -6.08 16.43 0.49
CA ARG A 356 -4.67 16.76 0.74
C ARG A 356 -3.68 15.94 -0.10
N PHE A 357 -4.00 14.70 -0.40
CA PHE A 357 -3.14 13.74 -1.10
C PHE A 357 -3.79 13.25 -2.39
N LYS A 358 -4.48 14.16 -3.08
CA LYS A 358 -5.31 13.85 -4.25
C LYS A 358 -4.56 13.06 -5.32
N GLU A 359 -3.34 13.49 -5.69
CA GLU A 359 -2.55 12.83 -6.73
C GLU A 359 -2.15 11.41 -6.34
N ASP A 360 -1.70 11.23 -5.09
CA ASP A 360 -1.30 9.92 -4.57
C ASP A 360 -2.47 8.94 -4.52
N ILE A 361 -3.65 9.41 -4.10
CA ILE A 361 -4.85 8.59 -4.03
C ILE A 361 -5.35 8.24 -5.44
N LEU A 362 -5.47 9.22 -6.33
CA LEU A 362 -5.89 9.00 -7.71
C LEU A 362 -4.96 8.04 -8.45
N ALA A 363 -3.66 8.10 -8.16
CA ALA A 363 -2.68 7.20 -8.75
C ALA A 363 -2.94 5.71 -8.40
N ASN A 364 -3.55 5.42 -7.25
CA ASN A 364 -3.84 4.07 -6.79
C ASN A 364 -5.25 3.57 -7.15
N ILE A 365 -6.11 4.43 -7.75
CA ILE A 365 -7.48 4.07 -8.13
C ILE A 365 -7.56 3.88 -9.64
N ILE A 366 -8.04 2.72 -10.07
CA ILE A 366 -8.19 2.36 -11.49
C ILE A 366 -9.57 2.80 -12.03
N GLY A 367 -10.59 2.91 -11.18
CA GLY A 367 -11.93 3.38 -11.49
C GLY A 367 -13.03 2.32 -11.48
N ASN A 368 -12.67 1.04 -11.42
CA ASN A 368 -13.63 -0.09 -11.38
C ASN A 368 -13.57 -0.90 -10.07
N GLU A 369 -12.88 -0.38 -9.06
CA GLU A 369 -12.74 -1.07 -7.77
C GLU A 369 -14.06 -1.12 -7.00
N GLN A 370 -14.16 -2.14 -6.13
CA GLN A 370 -15.15 -2.19 -5.08
C GLN A 370 -14.77 -1.22 -3.95
N ASP A 371 -15.76 -0.71 -3.21
CA ASP A 371 -15.56 0.25 -2.12
C ASP A 371 -14.55 -0.26 -1.07
N LYS A 372 -14.57 -1.56 -0.75
CA LYS A 372 -13.60 -2.19 0.15
C LYS A 372 -12.15 -2.07 -0.32
N SER A 373 -11.90 -2.05 -1.61
CA SER A 373 -10.55 -1.85 -2.18
C SER A 373 -10.12 -0.40 -2.07
N ILE A 374 -11.08 0.53 -2.20
CA ILE A 374 -10.84 1.97 -2.00
C ILE A 374 -10.52 2.25 -0.52
N GLU A 375 -11.29 1.69 0.42
CA GLU A 375 -11.00 1.76 1.86
C GLU A 375 -9.56 1.33 2.17
N LYS A 376 -9.12 0.24 1.58
CA LYS A 376 -7.75 -0.26 1.77
C LYS A 376 -6.69 0.74 1.30
N ILE A 377 -6.91 1.44 0.18
CA ILE A 377 -6.00 2.49 -0.33
C ILE A 377 -5.88 3.63 0.70
N PHE A 378 -7.01 4.07 1.28
CA PHE A 378 -7.01 5.11 2.30
C PHE A 378 -6.33 4.65 3.60
N ASP A 379 -6.55 3.40 4.02
CA ASP A 379 -5.90 2.82 5.21
C ASP A 379 -4.38 2.71 5.04
N GLU A 380 -3.92 2.33 3.86
CA GLU A 380 -2.50 2.30 3.53
C GLU A 380 -1.90 3.71 3.58
N LYS A 381 -2.61 4.71 3.05
CA LYS A 381 -2.16 6.11 3.08
C LYS A 381 -2.12 6.68 4.51
N ARG A 382 -3.10 6.36 5.38
CA ARG A 382 -3.07 6.72 6.80
C ARG A 382 -1.83 6.15 7.50
N ARG A 383 -1.51 4.88 7.25
CA ARG A 383 -0.31 4.23 7.82
C ARG A 383 0.98 4.85 7.30
N GLU A 384 1.04 5.18 6.01
CA GLU A 384 2.17 5.87 5.39
C GLU A 384 2.41 7.22 6.06
N ILE A 385 1.38 8.08 6.15
CA ILE A 385 1.46 9.39 6.79
C ILE A 385 1.99 9.28 8.23
N ARG A 386 1.49 8.30 9.00
CA ARG A 386 1.93 8.07 10.37
C ARG A 386 3.41 7.68 10.42
N ARG A 387 3.83 6.69 9.61
CA ARG A 387 5.23 6.22 9.57
C ARG A 387 6.19 7.33 9.13
N GLU A 388 5.82 8.09 8.11
CA GLU A 388 6.64 9.22 7.63
C GLU A 388 6.76 10.30 8.69
N THR A 389 5.66 10.64 9.37
CA THR A 389 5.65 11.63 10.44
C THR A 389 6.57 11.21 11.59
N GLU A 390 6.48 9.94 12.04
CA GLU A 390 7.35 9.40 13.08
C GLU A 390 8.83 9.40 12.66
N ALA A 391 9.13 9.01 11.43
CA ALA A 391 10.48 9.01 10.89
C ALA A 391 11.05 10.44 10.77
N GLN A 392 10.24 11.40 10.32
CA GLN A 392 10.63 12.80 10.20
C GLN A 392 10.88 13.43 11.57
N ILE A 393 10.07 13.13 12.59
CA ILE A 393 10.28 13.59 13.96
C ILE A 393 11.62 13.06 14.52
N LYS A 394 11.91 11.77 14.31
CA LYS A 394 13.16 11.15 14.78
C LYS A 394 14.41 11.71 14.10
N ASN A 395 14.29 12.09 12.83
CA ASN A 395 15.42 12.52 12.00
C ASN A 395 15.52 14.04 11.83
N ILE A 396 14.76 14.81 12.62
CA ILE A 396 14.83 16.27 12.52
C ILE A 396 16.19 16.76 13.02
N ASN A 397 16.91 17.48 12.18
CA ASN A 397 18.16 18.13 12.56
C ASN A 397 17.95 19.64 12.53
N PHE A 398 18.05 20.26 13.70
CA PHE A 398 17.85 21.71 13.90
C PHE A 398 19.01 22.56 13.39
N GLU A 399 20.15 21.95 13.04
CA GLU A 399 21.31 22.64 12.46
C GLU A 399 21.17 22.91 10.96
N ASN A 400 20.20 22.28 10.29
CA ASN A 400 19.93 22.46 8.86
C ASN A 400 19.19 23.78 8.60
N GLU A 401 19.61 24.55 7.60
CA GLU A 401 18.97 25.81 7.20
C GLU A 401 17.47 25.66 6.90
N ASN A 402 17.02 24.48 6.42
CA ASN A 402 15.62 24.20 6.07
C ASN A 402 14.81 23.55 7.21
N TYR A 403 15.28 23.58 8.47
CA TYR A 403 14.57 22.93 9.57
C TYR A 403 13.15 23.49 9.79
N LYS A 404 12.95 24.80 9.57
CA LYS A 404 11.64 25.46 9.74
C LYS A 404 10.58 24.94 8.76
N GLU A 405 10.97 24.70 7.51
CA GLU A 405 10.08 24.11 6.51
C GLU A 405 9.73 22.67 6.88
N LYS A 406 10.73 21.88 7.28
CA LYS A 406 10.50 20.51 7.75
C LYS A 406 9.58 20.44 8.97
N VAL A 407 9.76 21.34 9.95
CA VAL A 407 8.85 21.43 11.10
C VAL A 407 7.42 21.76 10.66
N LYS A 408 7.27 22.68 9.71
CA LYS A 408 5.94 23.01 9.15
C LYS A 408 5.30 21.83 8.46
N GLU A 409 6.03 21.09 7.62
CA GLU A 409 5.53 19.88 6.96
C GLU A 409 5.09 18.80 7.94
N ILE A 410 5.90 18.56 9.00
CA ILE A 410 5.57 17.61 10.07
C ILE A 410 4.29 18.05 10.79
N LYS A 411 4.19 19.33 11.15
CA LYS A 411 3.00 19.88 11.79
C LYS A 411 1.75 19.68 10.92
N ASP A 412 1.86 19.98 9.65
CA ASP A 412 0.77 19.81 8.69
C ASP A 412 0.31 18.33 8.57
N LYS A 413 1.24 17.38 8.64
CA LYS A 413 0.91 15.93 8.67
C LYS A 413 0.22 15.53 9.98
N ILE A 414 0.71 16.05 11.12
CA ILE A 414 0.08 15.83 12.44
C ILE A 414 -1.35 16.38 12.43
N ASP A 415 -1.55 17.61 11.97
CA ASP A 415 -2.86 18.26 11.90
C ASP A 415 -3.83 17.43 11.01
N THR A 416 -3.33 16.85 9.91
CA THR A 416 -4.13 15.98 9.05
C THR A 416 -4.58 14.71 9.80
N SER A 417 -3.67 14.07 10.52
CA SER A 417 -3.98 12.87 11.31
C SER A 417 -4.99 13.18 12.43
N LEU A 418 -4.86 14.32 13.10
CA LEU A 418 -5.79 14.77 14.13
C LEU A 418 -7.19 15.06 13.55
N HIS A 419 -7.27 15.70 12.39
CA HIS A 419 -8.56 15.94 11.70
C HIS A 419 -9.26 14.63 11.33
N VAL A 420 -8.53 13.66 10.78
CA VAL A 420 -9.08 12.33 10.46
C VAL A 420 -9.62 11.66 11.71
N ALA A 421 -8.84 11.62 12.80
CA ALA A 421 -9.26 11.03 14.07
C ALA A 421 -10.49 11.71 14.65
N LEU A 422 -10.59 13.05 14.55
CA LEU A 422 -11.76 13.80 14.99
C LEU A 422 -13.01 13.45 14.15
N VAL A 423 -12.87 13.33 12.84
CA VAL A 423 -13.98 12.93 11.95
C VAL A 423 -14.48 11.53 12.30
N ASP A 424 -13.56 10.58 12.47
CA ASP A 424 -13.90 9.21 12.85
C ASP A 424 -14.63 9.15 14.19
N TYR A 425 -14.18 9.93 15.18
CA TYR A 425 -14.83 10.07 16.47
C TYR A 425 -16.26 10.62 16.36
N VAL A 426 -16.48 11.66 15.55
CA VAL A 426 -17.81 12.24 15.32
C VAL A 426 -18.73 11.27 14.59
N ILE A 427 -18.21 10.51 13.60
CA ILE A 427 -18.98 9.46 12.90
C ILE A 427 -19.39 8.35 13.87
N GLN A 428 -18.47 7.92 14.76
CA GLN A 428 -18.78 6.93 15.78
C GLN A 428 -19.88 7.40 16.71
N ARG A 429 -19.86 8.66 17.19
CA ARG A 429 -20.92 9.23 18.01
C ARG A 429 -22.27 9.21 17.30
N LYS A 430 -22.29 9.55 16.00
CA LYS A 430 -23.52 9.47 15.21
C LYS A 430 -24.05 8.04 15.13
N ALA A 431 -23.21 7.06 14.86
CA ALA A 431 -23.58 5.64 14.82
C ALA A 431 -24.17 5.17 16.16
N ILE A 432 -23.60 5.60 17.30
CA ILE A 432 -24.14 5.31 18.63
C ILE A 432 -25.52 5.95 18.83
N LEU A 433 -25.72 7.19 18.42
CA LEU A 433 -27.02 7.87 18.49
C LEU A 433 -28.08 7.17 17.60
N GLU A 434 -27.70 6.70 16.44
CA GLU A 434 -28.58 5.90 15.57
C GLU A 434 -28.92 4.55 16.19
N LEU A 435 -27.95 3.87 16.79
CA LEU A 435 -28.15 2.61 17.50
C LEU A 435 -29.09 2.80 18.69
N TYR A 436 -28.84 3.82 19.52
CA TYR A 436 -29.72 4.20 20.63
C TYR A 436 -31.16 4.46 20.14
N SER A 437 -31.30 5.18 19.02
CA SER A 437 -32.60 5.43 18.39
C SER A 437 -33.33 4.15 17.97
N LYS A 438 -32.58 3.17 17.44
CA LYS A 438 -33.15 1.86 17.05
C LYS A 438 -33.58 1.04 18.27
N ILE A 439 -32.82 1.09 19.36
CA ILE A 439 -33.17 0.44 20.63
C ILE A 439 -34.49 1.01 21.14
N LEU A 440 -34.64 2.34 21.20
CA LEU A 440 -35.87 2.99 21.63
C LEU A 440 -37.08 2.69 20.72
N LYS A 441 -36.89 2.69 19.39
CA LYS A 441 -37.94 2.34 18.40
C LYS A 441 -38.33 0.86 18.44
N GLY A 442 -37.42 -0.03 18.72
CA GLY A 442 -37.69 -1.44 18.93
C GLY A 442 -38.67 -1.65 20.06
N GLN A 443 -38.53 -0.86 21.12
CA GLN A 443 -39.45 -0.80 22.25
C GLN A 443 -40.88 -0.37 21.85
N GLU A 444 -41.03 0.70 21.07
CA GLU A 444 -42.33 1.21 20.64
C GLU A 444 -43.16 0.19 19.84
N LYS A 445 -42.51 -0.57 18.95
CA LYS A 445 -43.16 -1.63 18.14
C LYS A 445 -43.64 -2.83 18.97
N TYR A 446 -42.96 -3.13 20.10
CA TYR A 446 -43.36 -4.22 20.99
C TYR A 446 -44.50 -3.87 21.90
N THR A 447 -44.63 -2.62 22.27
CA THR A 447 -45.74 -2.11 23.11
C THR A 447 -47.09 -2.20 22.41
N GLU A 448 -47.11 -2.12 21.06
CA GLU A 448 -48.34 -2.24 20.27
C GLU A 448 -48.87 -3.69 20.13
N LYS A 449 -48.07 -4.73 20.37
CA LYS A 449 -48.45 -6.15 20.31
C LYS A 449 -48.81 -6.67 21.68
N LYS A 450 -50.09 -6.70 22.02
CA LYS A 450 -50.69 -7.29 23.23
C LYS A 450 -50.50 -8.82 23.30
N THR A 451 -49.28 -9.31 23.52
CA THR A 451 -49.06 -10.75 23.75
C THR A 451 -48.10 -10.96 24.92
N GLY A 452 -48.27 -12.05 25.67
CA GLY A 452 -47.59 -12.35 26.94
C GLY A 452 -46.07 -12.42 26.97
N ILE A 453 -45.43 -12.13 25.88
CA ILE A 453 -43.97 -12.02 25.70
C ILE A 453 -43.41 -10.68 26.23
N LYS A 454 -44.27 -9.75 26.63
CA LYS A 454 -44.01 -8.36 27.07
C LYS A 454 -43.01 -8.25 28.23
N LYS A 455 -42.90 -9.25 29.12
CA LYS A 455 -42.05 -9.16 30.31
C LYS A 455 -40.56 -9.45 30.05
N GLU A 456 -40.28 -10.31 29.13
CA GLU A 456 -38.88 -10.73 28.82
C GLU A 456 -38.12 -9.67 27.99
N TYR A 457 -38.80 -9.09 27.04
CA TYR A 457 -38.21 -8.08 26.15
C TYR A 457 -37.97 -6.71 26.80
N THR A 458 -38.80 -6.29 27.74
CA THR A 458 -38.58 -5.01 28.47
C THR A 458 -37.38 -5.06 29.41
N TYR A 459 -37.02 -6.25 29.88
CA TYR A 459 -35.82 -6.47 30.71
C TYR A 459 -34.54 -6.43 29.85
N GLU A 460 -34.59 -6.99 28.68
CA GLU A 460 -33.45 -6.92 27.69
C GLU A 460 -33.18 -5.51 27.24
N LEU A 461 -34.19 -4.65 27.02
CA LEU A 461 -34.03 -3.26 26.62
C LEU A 461 -33.29 -2.38 27.64
N GLU A 462 -33.54 -2.57 28.94
CA GLU A 462 -32.79 -1.90 30.02
C GLU A 462 -31.31 -2.29 29.93
N LYS A 463 -31.08 -3.61 29.80
CA LYS A 463 -29.75 -4.18 29.63
C LYS A 463 -29.03 -3.68 28.37
N GLU A 464 -29.75 -3.54 27.26
CA GLU A 464 -29.21 -3.03 25.99
C GLU A 464 -28.78 -1.56 26.13
N VAL A 465 -29.63 -0.69 26.74
CA VAL A 465 -29.28 0.70 27.02
C VAL A 465 -28.10 0.80 27.99
N HIS A 466 -28.12 -0.01 29.06
CA HIS A 466 -27.04 -0.03 30.03
C HIS A 466 -25.70 -0.40 29.35
N ASN A 467 -25.69 -1.52 28.60
CA ASN A 467 -24.48 -1.97 27.90
C ASN A 467 -24.02 -1.00 26.80
N LEU A 468 -24.95 -0.23 26.21
CA LEU A 468 -24.59 0.83 25.26
C LEU A 468 -23.86 1.98 25.96
N ILE A 469 -24.31 2.36 27.17
CA ILE A 469 -23.69 3.44 27.97
C ILE A 469 -22.37 2.96 28.57
N PHE A 470 -22.41 1.84 29.27
CA PHE A 470 -21.24 1.21 29.86
C PHE A 470 -21.50 -0.32 30.06
N PRO A 471 -20.56 -1.21 29.75
CA PRO A 471 -20.74 -2.66 29.92
C PRO A 471 -21.08 -3.05 31.35
N MET A 472 -22.10 -3.89 31.52
CA MET A 472 -22.51 -4.39 32.84
C MET A 472 -21.43 -5.26 33.47
N LYS A 473 -21.30 -5.19 34.81
CA LYS A 473 -20.36 -5.98 35.63
C LYS A 473 -18.89 -5.74 35.29
N ALA A 474 -18.57 -4.57 34.73
CA ALA A 474 -17.23 -4.18 34.36
C ALA A 474 -16.78 -2.92 35.08
N THR A 475 -15.47 -2.66 35.06
CA THR A 475 -14.85 -1.45 35.60
C THR A 475 -14.06 -0.70 34.54
N SER A 476 -13.72 0.54 34.81
CA SER A 476 -12.84 1.35 33.94
C SER A 476 -11.42 0.79 33.81
N ASP A 477 -11.03 -0.16 34.64
CA ASP A 477 -9.75 -0.86 34.50
C ASP A 477 -9.79 -1.91 33.39
N GLU A 478 -10.98 -2.40 33.06
CA GLU A 478 -11.22 -3.42 32.01
C GLU A 478 -11.71 -2.78 30.70
N ILE A 479 -12.38 -1.62 30.79
CA ILE A 479 -13.01 -0.93 29.67
C ILE A 479 -12.23 0.34 29.36
N ASP A 480 -11.62 0.38 28.17
CA ASP A 480 -10.93 1.57 27.68
C ASP A 480 -11.91 2.74 27.47
N TYR A 481 -11.41 3.95 27.64
CA TYR A 481 -12.11 5.23 27.43
C TYR A 481 -12.92 5.28 26.11
N ASN A 482 -12.39 4.68 25.04
CA ASN A 482 -13.06 4.65 23.73
C ASN A 482 -14.21 3.63 23.64
N ASN A 483 -14.39 2.78 24.63
CA ASN A 483 -15.32 1.64 24.60
C ASN A 483 -16.56 1.83 25.47
N HIS A 484 -16.78 3.05 25.99
CA HIS A 484 -18.03 3.41 26.69
C HIS A 484 -18.64 4.69 26.15
N ASN A 485 -19.93 4.92 26.44
CA ASN A 485 -20.67 6.03 25.88
C ASN A 485 -21.35 6.88 26.97
N LEU A 486 -20.70 7.11 28.11
CA LEU A 486 -21.16 7.96 29.21
C LEU A 486 -21.46 9.41 28.73
N TRP A 487 -20.79 9.87 27.67
CA TRP A 487 -21.06 11.15 27.00
C TRP A 487 -22.53 11.30 26.52
N LEU A 488 -23.26 10.18 26.37
CA LEU A 488 -24.70 10.24 26.07
C LEU A 488 -25.44 10.98 27.19
N ILE A 489 -25.07 10.75 28.43
CA ILE A 489 -25.69 11.40 29.58
C ILE A 489 -25.09 12.81 29.78
N ASP A 490 -23.76 12.86 29.98
CA ASP A 490 -23.03 14.13 30.12
C ASP A 490 -21.57 13.91 29.69
N GLU A 491 -20.98 14.92 29.01
CA GLU A 491 -19.61 14.85 28.52
C GLU A 491 -18.60 14.72 29.68
N SER A 492 -18.87 15.32 30.83
CA SER A 492 -18.01 15.30 32.00
C SER A 492 -17.88 13.91 32.64
N LEU A 493 -18.86 13.02 32.41
CA LEU A 493 -18.85 11.65 32.95
C LEU A 493 -17.82 10.75 32.28
N ALA A 494 -17.33 11.13 31.11
CA ALA A 494 -16.28 10.40 30.43
C ALA A 494 -14.88 10.55 31.09
N PHE A 495 -14.69 11.54 31.96
CA PHE A 495 -13.41 11.91 32.55
C PHE A 495 -13.31 11.58 34.05
N GLN A 496 -13.94 10.48 34.50
CA GLN A 496 -13.88 10.03 35.89
C GLN A 496 -12.65 9.16 36.13
N SER A 497 -12.07 9.21 37.32
CA SER A 497 -10.86 8.42 37.67
C SER A 497 -11.13 6.94 37.81
N PHE A 498 -12.36 6.59 38.20
CA PHE A 498 -12.80 5.19 38.28
C PHE A 498 -14.31 5.07 38.05
N ILE A 499 -14.71 4.05 37.30
CA ILE A 499 -16.09 3.73 36.97
C ILE A 499 -16.34 2.25 37.28
N SER A 500 -17.47 1.95 37.92
CA SER A 500 -17.95 0.59 38.11
C SER A 500 -19.39 0.45 37.69
N SER A 501 -19.75 -0.71 37.17
CA SER A 501 -21.09 -1.04 36.69
C SER A 501 -21.63 -2.28 37.38
N ASP A 502 -22.84 -2.18 37.94
CA ASP A 502 -23.57 -3.29 38.54
C ASP A 502 -22.75 -4.11 39.59
N LEU A 503 -21.92 -3.40 40.37
CA LEU A 503 -21.13 -3.99 41.43
C LEU A 503 -21.71 -3.59 42.81
N GLU A 504 -21.61 -4.54 43.78
CA GLU A 504 -22.12 -4.36 45.14
C GLU A 504 -21.32 -3.26 45.88
N LEU A 505 -22.02 -2.42 46.65
CA LEU A 505 -21.40 -1.35 47.44
C LEU A 505 -20.40 -1.89 48.49
N LYS A 506 -20.54 -3.15 48.95
CA LYS A 506 -19.54 -3.79 49.81
C LYS A 506 -18.14 -3.84 49.19
N ASN A 507 -18.01 -3.77 47.87
CA ASN A 507 -16.71 -3.77 47.18
C ASN A 507 -16.01 -2.44 47.32
N PHE A 508 -16.71 -1.36 47.68
CA PHE A 508 -16.21 0.00 47.76
C PHE A 508 -16.26 0.58 49.17
N ILE A 509 -17.03 -0.01 50.08
CA ILE A 509 -17.17 0.45 51.46
C ILE A 509 -16.55 -0.61 52.39
N LYS A 510 -15.50 -0.20 53.10
CA LYS A 510 -14.77 -1.08 54.04
C LYS A 510 -15.67 -1.59 55.16
N ASN A 511 -15.60 -2.90 55.42
CA ASN A 511 -16.41 -3.58 56.45
C ASN A 511 -17.93 -3.44 56.27
N SER A 512 -18.37 -3.31 55.02
CA SER A 512 -19.78 -3.27 54.65
C SER A 512 -20.24 -4.66 54.09
N ASP A 513 -21.42 -5.10 54.46
CA ASP A 513 -22.10 -6.28 53.92
C ASP A 513 -23.20 -5.86 52.91
N SER A 514 -23.21 -4.60 52.46
CA SER A 514 -24.23 -4.08 51.56
C SER A 514 -24.20 -4.78 50.19
N GLU A 515 -25.28 -5.42 49.82
CA GLU A 515 -25.51 -6.04 48.52
C GLU A 515 -26.17 -5.06 47.54
N ASP A 516 -26.33 -3.81 47.94
CA ASP A 516 -26.83 -2.75 47.06
C ASP A 516 -25.93 -2.54 45.85
N ARG A 517 -26.53 -2.45 44.67
CA ARG A 517 -25.83 -2.36 43.38
C ARG A 517 -26.37 -1.16 42.59
N PRO A 518 -25.66 -0.02 42.59
CA PRO A 518 -25.94 1.01 41.64
C PRO A 518 -25.67 0.53 40.21
N ASP A 519 -26.50 0.90 39.25
CA ASP A 519 -26.23 0.54 37.85
C ASP A 519 -24.86 1.07 37.39
N LEU A 520 -24.53 2.33 37.74
CA LEU A 520 -23.18 2.88 37.56
C LEU A 520 -22.78 3.70 38.79
N LEU A 521 -21.54 3.54 39.22
CA LEU A 521 -20.90 4.29 40.29
C LEU A 521 -19.56 4.83 39.79
N LEU A 522 -19.42 6.16 39.77
CA LEU A 522 -18.26 6.85 39.24
C LEU A 522 -17.61 7.69 40.34
N PHE A 523 -16.30 7.68 40.37
CA PHE A 523 -15.50 8.47 41.32
C PHE A 523 -14.68 9.50 40.55
N SER A 524 -14.74 10.76 40.98
CA SER A 524 -13.90 11.80 40.44
C SER A 524 -12.43 11.60 40.80
N GLU A 525 -11.57 12.50 40.34
CA GLU A 525 -10.20 12.58 40.86
C GLU A 525 -10.22 12.91 42.35
N TYR A 526 -9.19 12.51 43.08
CA TYR A 526 -8.97 12.81 44.47
C TYR A 526 -7.71 13.71 44.62
N ASP A 527 -7.73 14.53 45.64
CA ASP A 527 -6.64 15.44 45.93
C ASP A 527 -5.42 14.73 46.58
N LEU A 528 -4.38 15.52 46.95
CA LEU A 528 -3.16 14.97 47.55
C LEU A 528 -3.39 14.34 48.94
N GLU A 529 -4.53 14.62 49.58
CA GLU A 529 -4.93 14.09 50.87
C GLU A 529 -5.94 12.94 50.71
N ASP A 530 -6.11 12.43 49.51
CA ASP A 530 -7.04 11.36 49.14
C ASP A 530 -8.53 11.68 49.40
N ASN A 531 -8.91 12.98 49.33
CA ASN A 531 -10.30 13.40 49.43
C ASN A 531 -10.95 13.46 48.05
N LEU A 532 -12.11 12.83 47.92
CA LEU A 532 -12.92 12.86 46.69
C LEU A 532 -13.64 14.22 46.55
N ASP A 533 -13.56 14.83 45.37
CA ASP A 533 -14.37 16.00 45.04
C ASP A 533 -15.85 15.60 44.83
N SER A 534 -16.09 14.52 44.12
CA SER A 534 -17.46 14.07 43.85
C SER A 534 -17.59 12.58 43.60
N ILE A 535 -18.78 12.08 43.85
CA ILE A 535 -19.22 10.73 43.48
C ILE A 535 -20.46 10.87 42.62
N THR A 536 -20.49 10.17 41.46
CA THR A 536 -21.66 10.13 40.59
C THR A 536 -22.30 8.76 40.63
N LEU A 537 -23.60 8.75 40.77
CA LEU A 537 -24.48 7.57 40.75
C LEU A 537 -25.41 7.68 39.55
N ILE A 538 -25.57 6.62 38.81
CA ILE A 538 -26.51 6.55 37.69
C ILE A 538 -27.40 5.33 37.91
N GLU A 539 -28.70 5.56 37.88
CA GLU A 539 -29.72 4.54 38.05
C GLU A 539 -30.63 4.51 36.81
N LEU A 540 -30.71 3.37 36.16
CA LEU A 540 -31.56 3.17 35.01
C LEU A 540 -32.84 2.44 35.47
N LYS A 541 -33.94 2.83 34.92
CA LYS A 541 -35.22 2.15 35.16
C LYS A 541 -35.77 1.60 33.85
N ARG A 542 -36.32 0.41 33.91
CA ARG A 542 -36.91 -0.18 32.69
C ARG A 542 -37.83 0.78 32.01
N PRO A 543 -37.76 0.89 30.69
CA PRO A 543 -38.74 1.66 29.92
C PRO A 543 -40.17 1.18 30.30
N GLU A 544 -41.11 2.13 30.28
CA GLU A 544 -42.54 1.93 30.63
C GLU A 544 -42.83 1.45 32.07
N VAL A 545 -41.83 1.37 32.95
CA VAL A 545 -42.09 1.03 34.34
C VAL A 545 -42.91 2.12 35.02
N ASP A 546 -43.92 1.74 35.77
CA ASP A 546 -44.68 2.61 36.67
C ASP A 546 -43.96 2.64 38.00
N VAL A 547 -43.11 3.67 38.22
CA VAL A 547 -42.33 3.80 39.46
C VAL A 547 -43.18 4.20 40.67
N SER A 548 -44.44 4.72 40.44
CA SER A 548 -45.35 5.04 41.51
C SER A 548 -45.83 3.83 42.29
N LYS A 549 -45.78 2.63 41.71
CA LYS A 549 -46.20 1.37 42.27
C LYS A 549 -45.06 0.56 42.91
N ARG A 550 -43.86 1.08 42.91
CA ARG A 550 -42.74 0.40 43.57
C ARG A 550 -42.69 0.72 45.05
N ASP A 551 -42.33 -0.27 45.86
CA ASP A 551 -42.16 -0.11 47.30
C ASP A 551 -41.07 0.94 47.61
N GLU A 552 -39.94 0.89 46.85
CA GLU A 552 -38.90 1.88 46.92
C GLU A 552 -38.90 2.69 45.63
N LYS A 553 -39.07 4.03 45.73
CA LYS A 553 -39.01 4.93 44.62
C LYS A 553 -37.55 5.19 44.18
N PRO A 554 -37.30 5.60 42.92
CA PRO A 554 -35.94 5.86 42.47
C PRO A 554 -35.17 6.91 43.30
N HIS A 555 -35.89 7.91 43.82
CA HIS A 555 -35.33 8.94 44.71
C HIS A 555 -34.80 8.27 46.01
N ASP A 556 -35.60 7.44 46.66
CA ASP A 556 -35.23 6.75 47.93
C ASP A 556 -34.04 5.84 47.71
N GLN A 557 -33.98 5.17 46.59
CA GLN A 557 -32.89 4.28 46.20
C GLN A 557 -31.54 5.04 46.09
N VAL A 558 -31.48 6.13 45.31
CA VAL A 558 -30.22 6.90 45.18
C VAL A 558 -29.86 7.59 46.49
N MET A 559 -30.87 8.03 47.28
CA MET A 559 -30.66 8.59 48.61
C MET A 559 -30.02 7.55 49.56
N ARG A 560 -30.47 6.32 49.50
CA ARG A 560 -29.95 5.22 50.32
C ARG A 560 -28.49 4.92 49.96
N TYR A 561 -28.16 4.88 48.70
CA TYR A 561 -26.76 4.72 48.25
C TYR A 561 -25.86 5.87 48.72
N VAL A 562 -26.27 7.13 48.57
CA VAL A 562 -25.52 8.28 49.05
C VAL A 562 -25.31 8.23 50.56
N LYS A 563 -26.31 7.85 51.37
CA LYS A 563 -26.19 7.68 52.80
C LYS A 563 -25.14 6.64 53.17
N GLN A 564 -25.07 5.52 52.46
CA GLN A 564 -24.07 4.48 52.73
C GLN A 564 -22.66 4.92 52.34
N LEU A 565 -22.50 5.52 51.16
CA LEU A 565 -21.20 6.01 50.66
C LEU A 565 -20.64 7.13 51.55
N ARG A 566 -21.51 8.01 52.09
CA ARG A 566 -21.09 9.08 53.01
C ARG A 566 -20.70 8.63 54.37
N LYS A 567 -21.28 7.54 54.90
CA LYS A 567 -21.02 6.99 56.23
C LYS A 567 -19.85 6.03 56.27
N GLY A 568 -19.55 5.41 55.15
CA GLY A 568 -18.55 4.35 55.06
C GLY A 568 -17.13 4.91 54.76
N GLU A 569 -16.11 4.22 55.19
CA GLU A 569 -14.74 4.40 54.73
C GLU A 569 -14.61 3.78 53.37
N LEU A 570 -14.30 4.57 52.32
CA LEU A 570 -14.25 4.09 50.95
C LEU A 570 -12.87 3.48 50.62
N THR A 571 -12.90 2.44 49.82
CA THR A 571 -11.69 1.77 49.32
C THR A 571 -11.77 1.62 47.80
N LEU A 572 -10.79 2.15 47.10
CA LEU A 572 -10.63 2.02 45.65
C LEU A 572 -9.25 1.45 45.34
N LYS A 573 -9.23 0.34 44.61
CA LYS A 573 -7.96 -0.34 44.21
C LYS A 573 -7.03 -0.62 45.41
N GLY A 574 -7.61 -0.98 46.53
CA GLY A 574 -6.86 -1.25 47.79
C GLY A 574 -6.36 0.01 48.53
N LYS A 575 -6.68 1.19 48.04
CA LYS A 575 -6.37 2.47 48.70
C LYS A 575 -7.60 3.03 49.40
N THR A 576 -7.45 3.48 50.64
CA THR A 576 -8.53 4.17 51.34
C THR A 576 -8.66 5.60 50.82
N ILE A 577 -9.90 5.98 50.51
CA ILE A 577 -10.26 7.30 49.98
C ILE A 577 -11.32 7.92 50.87
N ASN A 578 -11.21 9.23 51.13
CA ASN A 578 -12.05 9.91 52.08
C ASN A 578 -13.17 10.69 51.39
N THR A 579 -14.38 10.60 51.94
CA THR A 579 -15.44 11.59 51.69
C THR A 579 -15.41 12.63 52.78
N THR A 580 -15.50 13.88 52.40
CA THR A 580 -15.51 15.03 53.30
C THR A 580 -16.90 15.70 53.29
N GLU A 581 -17.07 16.67 54.15
CA GLU A 581 -18.30 17.49 54.10
C GLU A 581 -18.44 18.28 52.79
N SER A 582 -17.34 18.47 52.03
CA SER A 582 -17.32 19.16 50.74
C SER A 582 -17.64 18.22 49.57
N THR A 583 -17.52 16.90 49.74
CA THR A 583 -17.81 15.92 48.66
C THR A 583 -19.24 16.05 48.16
N ARG A 584 -19.40 16.19 46.85
CA ARG A 584 -20.67 16.34 46.16
C ARG A 584 -21.13 15.01 45.61
N TYR A 585 -22.44 14.80 45.61
CA TYR A 585 -23.05 13.59 45.04
C TYR A 585 -23.93 13.98 43.84
N TYR A 586 -23.60 13.52 42.67
CA TYR A 586 -24.39 13.71 41.45
C TYR A 586 -25.13 12.39 41.16
N CYS A 587 -26.46 12.47 41.13
CA CYS A 587 -27.30 11.29 40.88
C CYS A 587 -28.10 11.52 39.62
N TYR A 588 -27.97 10.61 38.67
CA TYR A 588 -28.80 10.59 37.44
C TYR A 588 -29.78 9.44 37.51
N ILE A 589 -31.06 9.73 37.28
CA ILE A 589 -32.11 8.72 37.21
C ILE A 589 -32.67 8.77 35.79
N LEU A 590 -32.50 7.69 35.04
CA LEU A 590 -32.96 7.54 33.66
C LEU A 590 -34.20 6.65 33.61
N LEU A 591 -35.31 7.17 33.10
CA LEU A 591 -36.57 6.43 32.96
C LEU A 591 -37.47 7.09 31.88
N ASP A 592 -38.60 6.42 31.57
CA ASP A 592 -39.67 7.07 30.79
C ASP A 592 -40.47 8.01 31.68
N LEU A 593 -40.49 9.29 31.36
CA LEU A 593 -41.27 10.32 32.05
C LEU A 593 -42.71 10.37 31.51
N ASN A 594 -43.45 9.27 31.64
CA ASN A 594 -44.91 9.28 31.42
C ASN A 594 -45.60 10.03 32.56
N LYS A 595 -46.89 10.38 32.39
CA LYS A 595 -47.63 11.21 33.35
C LYS A 595 -47.57 10.70 34.78
N LYS A 596 -47.65 9.38 34.97
CA LYS A 596 -47.62 8.76 36.33
C LYS A 596 -46.25 8.88 36.98
N ASN A 597 -45.20 8.67 36.21
CA ASN A 597 -43.85 8.83 36.69
C ASN A 597 -43.50 10.28 37.00
N GLN A 598 -44.04 11.24 36.23
CA GLN A 598 -43.86 12.67 36.49
C GLN A 598 -44.48 13.08 37.85
N GLU A 599 -45.67 12.55 38.19
CA GLU A 599 -46.36 12.83 39.47
C GLU A 599 -45.47 12.46 40.67
N VAL A 600 -44.72 11.35 40.61
CA VAL A 600 -43.81 10.91 41.70
C VAL A 600 -42.77 11.98 41.99
N PHE A 601 -42.18 12.61 40.97
CA PHE A 601 -41.14 13.61 41.19
C PHE A 601 -41.71 14.98 41.60
N VAL A 602 -42.91 15.29 41.20
CA VAL A 602 -43.62 16.47 41.71
C VAL A 602 -43.92 16.31 43.20
N ASP A 603 -44.41 15.16 43.63
CA ASP A 603 -44.70 14.84 45.02
C ASP A 603 -43.45 14.89 45.90
N GLU A 604 -42.29 14.51 45.38
CA GLU A 604 -40.98 14.59 46.04
C GLU A 604 -40.31 15.97 45.95
N ALA A 605 -41.08 17.02 45.56
CA ALA A 605 -40.63 18.41 45.49
C ALA A 605 -39.47 18.65 44.50
N TYR A 606 -39.42 17.90 43.42
CA TYR A 606 -38.46 18.16 42.35
C TYR A 606 -38.90 19.37 41.51
N THR A 607 -37.92 20.15 41.05
CA THR A 607 -38.12 21.26 40.12
C THR A 607 -38.11 20.76 38.68
N PRO A 608 -39.18 20.97 37.88
CA PRO A 608 -39.19 20.53 36.49
C PRO A 608 -38.19 21.33 35.66
N LEU A 609 -37.50 20.67 34.77
CA LEU A 609 -36.72 21.29 33.72
C LEU A 609 -37.63 21.84 32.64
N ARG A 610 -37.11 22.77 31.83
CA ARG A 610 -37.88 23.42 30.75
C ARG A 610 -38.58 22.37 29.87
N GLU A 611 -39.86 22.58 29.59
CA GLU A 611 -40.70 21.70 28.74
C GLU A 611 -40.89 20.27 29.32
N ASN A 612 -40.79 20.12 30.64
CA ASN A 612 -40.93 18.82 31.33
C ASN A 612 -39.97 17.70 30.80
N ARG A 613 -38.82 18.11 30.33
CA ARG A 613 -37.79 17.20 29.79
C ARG A 613 -37.06 16.39 30.85
N GLY A 614 -37.30 16.70 32.12
CA GLY A 614 -36.70 16.09 33.26
C GLY A 614 -36.98 16.87 34.51
N TYR A 615 -36.38 16.47 35.59
CA TYR A 615 -36.54 17.10 36.88
C TYR A 615 -35.20 17.23 37.59
N ILE A 616 -35.04 18.23 38.45
CA ILE A 616 -33.88 18.42 39.29
C ILE A 616 -34.27 18.54 40.74
N PHE A 617 -33.42 18.05 41.62
CA PHE A 617 -33.58 18.16 43.07
C PHE A 617 -32.22 18.38 43.70
N TYR A 618 -32.14 19.19 44.78
CA TYR A 618 -30.96 19.42 45.58
C TYR A 618 -31.21 19.16 47.05
N HIS A 619 -30.45 18.25 47.64
CA HIS A 619 -30.48 17.99 49.05
C HIS A 619 -29.28 18.66 49.75
N PRO A 620 -29.48 19.76 50.54
CA PRO A 620 -28.38 20.57 51.07
C PRO A 620 -27.49 19.84 52.05
N THR A 621 -28.06 18.99 52.94
CA THR A 621 -27.31 18.27 53.94
C THR A 621 -26.35 17.21 53.34
N TYR A 622 -26.76 16.58 52.30
CA TYR A 622 -25.94 15.54 51.60
C TYR A 622 -25.16 16.11 50.43
N LYS A 623 -25.34 17.41 50.09
CA LYS A 623 -24.78 18.03 48.88
C LYS A 623 -25.05 17.17 47.63
N MET A 624 -26.28 16.62 47.60
CA MET A 624 -26.72 15.68 46.57
C MET A 624 -27.56 16.43 45.52
N TYR A 625 -27.10 16.33 44.28
CA TYR A 625 -27.81 16.86 43.09
C TYR A 625 -28.43 15.69 42.36
N VAL A 626 -29.73 15.64 42.23
CA VAL A 626 -30.43 14.59 41.50
C VAL A 626 -30.98 15.17 40.20
N THR A 627 -30.65 14.54 39.09
CA THR A 627 -31.15 14.88 37.76
C THR A 627 -31.94 13.68 37.22
N VAL A 628 -33.22 13.89 36.95
CA VAL A 628 -34.08 12.86 36.34
C VAL A 628 -34.22 13.17 34.87
N LEU A 629 -33.92 12.19 34.02
CA LEU A 629 -33.90 12.34 32.57
C LEU A 629 -34.83 11.33 31.89
N ASP A 630 -35.55 11.77 30.88
CA ASP A 630 -36.30 10.90 29.98
C ASP A 630 -35.35 10.30 28.92
N TYR A 631 -35.49 9.04 28.57
CA TYR A 631 -34.66 8.37 27.58
C TYR A 631 -34.71 9.07 26.20
N ARG A 632 -35.85 9.59 25.78
CA ARG A 632 -36.01 10.29 24.47
C ARG A 632 -35.35 11.67 24.50
N GLU A 633 -35.46 12.36 25.65
CA GLU A 633 -34.84 13.67 25.84
C GLU A 633 -33.32 13.55 25.97
N LEU A 634 -32.81 12.50 26.60
CA LEU A 634 -31.39 12.18 26.65
C LEU A 634 -30.78 12.13 25.21
N LYS A 635 -31.47 11.43 24.29
CA LYS A 635 -31.05 11.37 22.88
C LYS A 635 -31.01 12.76 22.25
N LYS A 636 -32.06 13.54 22.41
CA LYS A 636 -32.16 14.90 21.84
C LYS A 636 -31.06 15.83 22.37
N ASP A 637 -30.73 15.70 23.64
CA ASP A 637 -29.66 16.48 24.25
C ASP A 637 -28.30 16.09 23.73
N ALA A 638 -28.03 14.81 23.60
CA ALA A 638 -26.80 14.30 23.00
C ALA A 638 -26.66 14.71 21.51
N GLU A 639 -27.77 14.68 20.74
CA GLU A 639 -27.78 15.16 19.37
C GLU A 639 -27.50 16.68 19.31
N ARG A 640 -28.08 17.50 20.22
CA ARG A 640 -27.82 18.95 20.30
C ARG A 640 -26.37 19.27 20.60
N ARG A 641 -25.75 18.57 21.55
CA ARG A 641 -24.34 18.76 21.90
C ARG A 641 -23.40 18.45 20.72
N ASN A 642 -23.77 17.48 19.86
CA ASN A 642 -22.97 17.06 18.70
C ASN A 642 -23.39 17.78 17.39
N LYS A 643 -24.48 18.59 17.39
CA LYS A 643 -25.07 19.21 16.19
C LYS A 643 -24.04 19.99 15.36
N ILE A 644 -23.25 20.83 16.01
CA ILE A 644 -22.24 21.68 15.32
C ILE A 644 -21.23 20.83 14.56
N PHE A 645 -20.79 19.72 15.16
CA PHE A 645 -19.84 18.80 14.51
C PHE A 645 -20.50 18.11 13.32
N PHE A 646 -21.73 17.62 13.46
CA PHE A 646 -22.47 16.98 12.38
C PHE A 646 -22.73 17.95 11.21
N GLU A 647 -23.08 19.20 11.48
CA GLU A 647 -23.30 20.22 10.45
C GLU A 647 -22.01 20.59 9.73
N LYS A 648 -20.92 20.84 10.47
CA LYS A 648 -19.60 21.17 9.88
C LYS A 648 -19.03 20.07 9.00
N LEU A 649 -19.29 18.82 9.34
CA LEU A 649 -18.85 17.66 8.57
C LEU A 649 -19.85 17.23 7.48
N GLY A 650 -21.01 17.90 7.36
CA GLY A 650 -22.02 17.57 6.36
C GLY A 650 -22.71 16.21 6.60
N ILE A 651 -22.69 15.71 7.86
CA ILE A 651 -23.18 14.38 8.22
C ILE A 651 -24.73 14.34 8.39
N ASN A 652 -25.38 15.48 8.44
CA ASN A 652 -26.84 15.63 8.68
C ASN A 652 -27.70 15.54 7.41
N LYS A 653 -27.22 14.98 6.32
CA LYS A 653 -28.03 14.77 5.11
C LYS A 653 -28.52 13.36 4.98
#